data_7a4d068abcfcf3813c95dabb146171be
#
_entry.id   7a4d068abcfcf3813c95dabb146171be
#
_cell.length_a   1.000
_cell.length_b   1.000
_cell.length_c   1.000
_cell.angle_alpha   90.00
_cell.angle_beta   90.00
_cell.angle_gamma   90.00
#
_symmetry.space_group_name_H-M   'P 1'
#
loop_
_entity.id
_entity.type
_entity.pdbx_description
1 polymer ?
#
loop_
_entity_poly.entity_id
_entity_poly.type
_entity_poly.pdbx_seq_one_letter_code
_entity_poly.pdbx_strand_id
1 'polypeptide(L)'
;MDFTYSIWILLLPLISFLVIGLPEFVNKKYSWSHKTAGLIGTCSLGLVAALSYYTAFQYFTADRLADGTFATFVPYNVTWLPLGHLHFDLGVLLDPISVMMLIVISTVSLMVHIYSFGYMHGEKGFQRYYAFLSLFTMSMLGLVLATNIFQMYMFWELVGVSSYLLIGFYYTLHAAVHASKKAFIVTRFADMFFLIGILIFGYYTGSYNFSFTGTEIAYGAGASAFTVADSARALAAGGMILPTALVLMFIGGAGKSAMFPLHIWLPDAMEGPTPVSALIHAATMVVAGVFQIARLFPVWIEYAPQALEVVVIVGAFTAFYAAAVACAQSDIKRVLAFSTISQIAFMMVALGVCLPGHHGAALDNHAQLGYMASMFHLFTHAMFKACLFLGAGCIIHAVHSNEMSAMGGLRKYMPITHITFLISCLAIAGIPFFSGFSSKDEIITACFEYSPLCGWWMTGVAAMTAFYMFRLYYGIFWGTENKELHAHHTPHESPATMTFPLVFLSIVTVGVGVVTTLGGFCDWSWASFGSIVSAAGTAYTVHFDPQVAATSTVIAILSIALATYIYKGEKQPIADKLYATFPRLHRWAYKRFYMDEVYQFVTHKILFRYVSRPVQWIDEKIINGLIDFTAWGANEAGETIRPWQSGDVRQYAVWFITGTVALTLLLLCL
;
A
#
# COMPACT_ATOMS: atom_id res chain seq x y z
N MET A 1 -2.43 -27.52 -16.42
CA MET A 1 -3.57 -26.81 -15.75
C MET A 1 -3.95 -25.63 -16.61
N ASP A 2 -5.24 -25.37 -16.76
CA ASP A 2 -5.73 -24.20 -17.51
C ASP A 2 -6.15 -23.10 -16.53
N PHE A 3 -5.44 -21.97 -16.54
CA PHE A 3 -5.73 -20.78 -15.74
C PHE A 3 -6.24 -19.62 -16.60
N THR A 4 -6.72 -19.87 -17.83
CA THR A 4 -7.21 -18.81 -18.73
C THR A 4 -8.37 -18.00 -18.15
N TYR A 5 -9.18 -18.61 -17.28
CA TYR A 5 -10.24 -17.90 -16.57
C TYR A 5 -9.74 -16.81 -15.61
N SER A 6 -8.46 -16.83 -15.21
CA SER A 6 -7.89 -15.86 -14.23
C SER A 6 -7.97 -14.42 -14.69
N ILE A 7 -8.09 -14.16 -15.99
CA ILE A 7 -8.31 -12.81 -16.51
C ILE A 7 -9.60 -12.16 -15.97
N TRP A 8 -10.61 -12.99 -15.65
CA TRP A 8 -11.86 -12.51 -15.09
C TRP A 8 -11.70 -11.95 -13.66
N ILE A 9 -10.69 -12.40 -12.92
CA ILE A 9 -10.35 -11.84 -11.60
C ILE A 9 -10.06 -10.33 -11.73
N LEU A 10 -9.43 -9.93 -12.83
CA LEU A 10 -9.10 -8.54 -13.13
C LEU A 10 -10.25 -7.79 -13.81
N LEU A 11 -10.94 -8.45 -14.75
CA LEU A 11 -11.99 -7.79 -15.55
C LEU A 11 -13.29 -7.57 -14.78
N LEU A 12 -13.71 -8.46 -13.89
CA LEU A 12 -14.97 -8.32 -13.15
C LEU A 12 -15.04 -7.03 -12.31
N PRO A 13 -14.01 -6.64 -11.51
CA PRO A 13 -14.07 -5.37 -10.79
C PRO A 13 -14.01 -4.16 -11.73
N LEU A 14 -13.32 -4.26 -12.87
CA LEU A 14 -13.32 -3.21 -13.90
C LEU A 14 -14.71 -3.03 -14.51
N ILE A 15 -15.36 -4.12 -14.89
CA ILE A 15 -16.74 -4.10 -15.42
C ILE A 15 -17.67 -3.51 -14.36
N SER A 16 -17.54 -3.94 -13.11
CA SER A 16 -18.33 -3.39 -11.99
C SER A 16 -18.13 -1.87 -11.84
N PHE A 17 -16.90 -1.40 -11.89
CA PHE A 17 -16.59 0.05 -11.88
C PHE A 17 -17.30 0.80 -13.00
N LEU A 18 -17.22 0.28 -14.23
CA LEU A 18 -17.83 0.90 -15.40
C LEU A 18 -19.38 0.88 -15.33
N VAL A 19 -19.95 -0.28 -15.00
CA VAL A 19 -21.42 -0.45 -14.91
C VAL A 19 -22.02 0.41 -13.80
N ILE A 20 -21.35 0.54 -12.66
CA ILE A 20 -21.81 1.36 -11.55
C ILE A 20 -21.53 2.84 -11.82
N GLY A 21 -20.34 3.20 -12.31
CA GLY A 21 -19.89 4.60 -12.41
C GLY A 21 -20.41 5.35 -13.62
N LEU A 22 -20.39 4.75 -14.82
CA LEU A 22 -20.74 5.44 -16.06
C LEU A 22 -22.16 6.04 -16.10
N PRO A 23 -23.22 5.34 -15.62
CA PRO A 23 -24.55 5.90 -15.67
C PRO A 23 -24.69 7.23 -14.91
N GLU A 24 -24.09 7.32 -13.71
CA GLU A 24 -24.11 8.57 -12.93
C GLU A 24 -23.28 9.68 -13.60
N PHE A 25 -22.15 9.30 -14.21
CA PHE A 25 -21.26 10.23 -14.89
C PHE A 25 -21.90 10.83 -16.15
N VAL A 26 -22.59 10.01 -16.95
CA VAL A 26 -23.26 10.46 -18.19
C VAL A 26 -24.49 11.30 -17.88
N ASN A 27 -25.36 10.85 -17.00
CA ASN A 27 -26.53 11.60 -16.59
C ASN A 27 -27.07 11.08 -15.25
N LYS A 28 -27.18 11.97 -14.25
CA LYS A 28 -27.72 11.64 -12.91
C LYS A 28 -29.12 10.98 -12.95
N LYS A 29 -29.87 11.15 -14.00
CA LYS A 29 -31.19 10.50 -14.20
C LYS A 29 -31.07 8.97 -14.32
N TYR A 30 -29.91 8.45 -14.76
CA TYR A 30 -29.65 7.02 -14.92
C TYR A 30 -28.91 6.40 -13.71
N SER A 31 -28.88 7.10 -12.55
CA SER A 31 -28.25 6.57 -11.36
C SER A 31 -28.96 5.31 -10.86
N TRP A 32 -28.17 4.33 -10.44
CA TRP A 32 -28.68 3.12 -9.80
C TRP A 32 -29.25 3.41 -8.41
N SER A 33 -30.20 2.60 -7.96
CA SER A 33 -30.59 2.64 -6.56
C SER A 33 -29.41 2.20 -5.66
N HIS A 34 -29.37 2.67 -4.41
CA HIS A 34 -28.32 2.28 -3.46
C HIS A 34 -28.19 0.75 -3.32
N LYS A 35 -29.33 0.04 -3.23
CA LYS A 35 -29.34 -1.43 -3.18
C LYS A 35 -28.76 -2.07 -4.43
N THR A 36 -29.12 -1.57 -5.61
CA THR A 36 -28.65 -2.15 -6.89
C THR A 36 -27.16 -1.91 -7.09
N ALA A 37 -26.66 -0.69 -6.87
CA ALA A 37 -25.23 -0.39 -6.99
C ALA A 37 -24.38 -1.22 -6.01
N GLY A 38 -24.80 -1.29 -4.76
CA GLY A 38 -24.13 -2.11 -3.75
C GLY A 38 -24.16 -3.60 -4.10
N LEU A 39 -25.30 -4.11 -4.60
CA LEU A 39 -25.42 -5.52 -4.97
C LEU A 39 -24.52 -5.88 -6.17
N ILE A 40 -24.48 -5.05 -7.21
CA ILE A 40 -23.59 -5.24 -8.37
C ILE A 40 -22.14 -5.33 -7.89
N GLY A 41 -21.67 -4.34 -7.11
CA GLY A 41 -20.30 -4.32 -6.58
C GLY A 41 -19.98 -5.56 -5.73
N THR A 42 -20.84 -5.89 -4.79
CA THR A 42 -20.61 -7.03 -3.87
C THR A 42 -20.69 -8.38 -4.56
N CYS A 43 -21.63 -8.58 -5.48
CA CYS A 43 -21.71 -9.82 -6.26
C CYS A 43 -20.50 -10.00 -7.19
N SER A 44 -20.07 -8.92 -7.84
CA SER A 44 -18.83 -8.93 -8.64
C SER A 44 -17.62 -9.37 -7.81
N LEU A 45 -17.45 -8.77 -6.63
CA LEU A 45 -16.36 -9.15 -5.71
C LEU A 45 -16.54 -10.56 -5.11
N GLY A 46 -17.76 -11.02 -4.91
CA GLY A 46 -18.05 -12.40 -4.53
C GLY A 46 -17.56 -13.41 -5.58
N LEU A 47 -17.79 -13.12 -6.86
CA LEU A 47 -17.27 -13.93 -7.97
C LEU A 47 -15.74 -13.85 -8.05
N VAL A 48 -15.14 -12.67 -7.88
CA VAL A 48 -13.69 -12.50 -7.83
C VAL A 48 -13.08 -13.32 -6.69
N ALA A 49 -13.67 -13.29 -5.51
CA ALA A 49 -13.22 -14.10 -4.38
C ALA A 49 -13.33 -15.60 -4.67
N ALA A 50 -14.46 -16.04 -5.21
CA ALA A 50 -14.65 -17.45 -5.60
C ALA A 50 -13.60 -17.93 -6.62
N LEU A 51 -13.34 -17.14 -7.67
CA LEU A 51 -12.31 -17.43 -8.65
C LEU A 51 -10.91 -17.42 -8.05
N SER A 52 -10.61 -16.47 -7.15
CA SER A 52 -9.32 -16.38 -6.45
C SER A 52 -9.06 -17.59 -5.56
N TYR A 53 -10.06 -18.03 -4.79
CA TYR A 53 -9.96 -19.24 -3.97
C TYR A 53 -9.83 -20.50 -4.82
N TYR A 54 -10.56 -20.58 -5.93
CA TYR A 54 -10.45 -21.69 -6.86
C TYR A 54 -9.06 -21.75 -7.51
N THR A 55 -8.52 -20.60 -7.92
CA THR A 55 -7.15 -20.49 -8.44
C THR A 55 -6.14 -20.94 -7.40
N ALA A 56 -6.28 -20.48 -6.15
CA ALA A 56 -5.38 -20.86 -5.06
C ALA A 56 -5.45 -22.37 -4.76
N PHE A 57 -6.65 -22.93 -4.73
CA PHE A 57 -6.84 -24.38 -4.55
C PHE A 57 -6.13 -25.17 -5.65
N GLN A 58 -6.40 -24.85 -6.92
CA GLN A 58 -5.74 -25.53 -8.04
C GLN A 58 -4.21 -25.34 -8.02
N TYR A 59 -3.75 -24.14 -7.72
CA TYR A 59 -2.33 -23.81 -7.74
C TYR A 59 -1.53 -24.54 -6.65
N PHE A 60 -1.99 -24.50 -5.40
CA PHE A 60 -1.27 -25.09 -4.27
C PHE A 60 -1.48 -26.59 -4.10
N THR A 61 -2.46 -27.18 -4.79
CA THR A 61 -2.64 -28.64 -4.87
C THR A 61 -1.94 -29.26 -6.09
N ALA A 62 -1.36 -28.45 -6.96
CA ALA A 62 -0.58 -28.92 -8.11
C ALA A 62 0.71 -29.61 -7.67
N ASP A 63 1.14 -30.59 -8.47
CA ASP A 63 2.45 -31.18 -8.28
C ASP A 63 3.56 -30.15 -8.45
N ARG A 64 4.54 -30.19 -7.58
CA ARG A 64 5.73 -29.36 -7.69
C ARG A 64 6.60 -29.83 -8.85
N LEU A 65 7.42 -28.91 -9.37
CA LEU A 65 8.44 -29.23 -10.36
C LEU A 65 9.50 -30.20 -9.77
N ALA A 66 10.30 -30.81 -10.65
CA ALA A 66 11.33 -31.78 -10.23
C ALA A 66 12.36 -31.22 -9.23
N ASP A 67 12.54 -29.89 -9.21
CA ASP A 67 13.37 -29.16 -8.27
C ASP A 67 12.67 -28.82 -6.93
N GLY A 68 11.41 -29.23 -6.77
CA GLY A 68 10.59 -28.97 -5.59
C GLY A 68 9.92 -27.58 -5.56
N THR A 69 10.06 -26.75 -6.61
CA THR A 69 9.42 -25.44 -6.71
C THR A 69 8.00 -25.52 -7.26
N PHE A 70 7.19 -24.49 -7.03
CA PHE A 70 5.92 -24.32 -7.73
C PHE A 70 6.15 -23.76 -9.13
N ALA A 71 5.40 -24.25 -10.10
CA ALA A 71 5.44 -23.73 -11.47
C ALA A 71 4.91 -22.28 -11.52
N THR A 72 5.54 -21.43 -12.34
CA THR A 72 5.02 -20.10 -12.65
C THR A 72 4.17 -20.17 -13.91
N PHE A 73 2.95 -19.65 -13.84
CA PHE A 73 2.02 -19.63 -14.97
C PHE A 73 1.78 -18.20 -15.47
N VAL A 74 1.78 -18.04 -16.80
CA VAL A 74 1.42 -16.78 -17.46
C VAL A 74 0.30 -17.06 -18.47
N PRO A 75 -0.96 -17.18 -17.99
CA PRO A 75 -2.10 -17.54 -18.86
C PRO A 75 -2.37 -16.52 -19.96
N TYR A 76 -2.06 -15.26 -19.73
CA TYR A 76 -2.18 -14.15 -20.68
C TYR A 76 -0.94 -13.30 -20.67
N ASN A 77 -0.46 -12.97 -21.86
CA ASN A 77 0.58 -11.95 -22.07
C ASN A 77 0.38 -11.36 -23.48
N VAL A 78 0.03 -10.09 -23.54
CA VAL A 78 -0.25 -9.38 -24.80
C VAL A 78 0.65 -8.15 -24.88
N THR A 79 1.40 -8.05 -25.95
CA THR A 79 2.25 -6.88 -26.18
C THR A 79 1.38 -5.65 -26.44
N TRP A 80 1.41 -4.70 -25.50
CA TRP A 80 0.64 -3.46 -25.57
C TRP A 80 1.40 -2.36 -26.30
N LEU A 81 2.71 -2.19 -26.00
CA LEU A 81 3.51 -1.12 -26.57
C LEU A 81 4.87 -1.66 -27.03
N PRO A 82 5.09 -1.85 -28.33
CA PRO A 82 6.41 -2.16 -28.88
C PRO A 82 7.20 -0.87 -29.12
N LEU A 83 8.37 -0.75 -28.51
CA LEU A 83 9.32 0.35 -28.69
C LEU A 83 10.68 -0.19 -29.15
N GLY A 84 10.83 -0.46 -30.44
CA GLY A 84 12.05 -1.05 -31.00
C GLY A 84 12.32 -2.45 -30.45
N HIS A 85 13.38 -2.59 -29.65
CA HIS A 85 13.71 -3.86 -28.98
C HIS A 85 13.01 -4.05 -27.63
N LEU A 86 12.37 -3.01 -27.10
CA LEU A 86 11.63 -3.07 -25.84
C LEU A 86 10.15 -3.36 -26.12
N HIS A 87 9.62 -4.37 -25.44
CA HIS A 87 8.23 -4.73 -25.50
C HIS A 87 7.62 -4.58 -24.10
N PHE A 88 6.53 -3.81 -24.02
CA PHE A 88 5.75 -3.69 -22.80
C PHE A 88 4.48 -4.53 -22.92
N ASP A 89 4.42 -5.56 -22.12
CA ASP A 89 3.34 -6.53 -22.14
C ASP A 89 2.31 -6.25 -21.04
N LEU A 90 1.06 -6.59 -21.30
CA LEU A 90 0.00 -6.66 -20.31
C LEU A 90 -0.40 -8.12 -20.15
N GLY A 91 -0.26 -8.65 -18.95
CA GLY A 91 -0.49 -10.06 -18.71
C GLY A 91 -0.96 -10.38 -17.30
N VAL A 92 -1.10 -11.66 -17.04
CA VAL A 92 -1.46 -12.23 -15.73
C VAL A 92 -0.38 -13.23 -15.35
N LEU A 93 0.28 -13.01 -14.23
CA LEU A 93 1.30 -13.88 -13.68
C LEU A 93 0.77 -14.54 -12.40
N LEU A 94 0.86 -15.87 -12.35
CA LEU A 94 0.50 -16.68 -11.19
C LEU A 94 1.74 -17.38 -10.65
N ASP A 95 2.12 -17.02 -9.46
CA ASP A 95 3.18 -17.62 -8.66
C ASP A 95 2.77 -17.64 -7.17
N PRO A 96 3.52 -18.23 -6.24
CA PRO A 96 3.09 -18.37 -4.85
C PRO A 96 2.67 -17.04 -4.19
N ILE A 97 3.42 -15.95 -4.39
CA ILE A 97 3.10 -14.67 -3.75
C ILE A 97 1.91 -13.97 -4.43
N SER A 98 1.76 -14.07 -5.75
CA SER A 98 0.58 -13.51 -6.43
C SER A 98 -0.69 -14.22 -5.98
N VAL A 99 -0.67 -15.57 -5.96
CA VAL A 99 -1.83 -16.37 -5.59
C VAL A 99 -2.20 -16.16 -4.11
N MET A 100 -1.22 -16.05 -3.22
CA MET A 100 -1.46 -15.66 -1.83
C MET A 100 -2.11 -14.27 -1.74
N MET A 101 -1.61 -13.30 -2.50
CA MET A 101 -2.19 -11.95 -2.53
C MET A 101 -3.59 -11.91 -3.13
N LEU A 102 -3.94 -12.79 -4.09
CA LEU A 102 -5.32 -12.92 -4.57
C LEU A 102 -6.28 -13.27 -3.43
N ILE A 103 -5.91 -14.23 -2.56
CA ILE A 103 -6.71 -14.58 -1.38
C ILE A 103 -6.87 -13.36 -0.46
N VAL A 104 -5.77 -12.68 -0.14
CA VAL A 104 -5.76 -11.55 0.78
C VAL A 104 -6.63 -10.40 0.28
N ILE A 105 -6.40 -9.97 -0.96
CA ILE A 105 -7.09 -8.81 -1.54
C ILE A 105 -8.57 -9.11 -1.73
N SER A 106 -8.92 -10.26 -2.32
CA SER A 106 -10.30 -10.61 -2.62
C SER A 106 -11.13 -10.79 -1.35
N THR A 107 -10.57 -11.43 -0.31
CA THR A 107 -11.25 -11.62 0.98
C THR A 107 -11.54 -10.30 1.66
N VAL A 108 -10.52 -9.46 1.84
CA VAL A 108 -10.69 -8.18 2.55
C VAL A 108 -11.60 -7.25 1.76
N SER A 109 -11.43 -7.16 0.43
CA SER A 109 -12.30 -6.34 -0.41
C SER A 109 -13.76 -6.78 -0.36
N LEU A 110 -14.03 -8.10 -0.40
CA LEU A 110 -15.39 -8.63 -0.27
C LEU A 110 -15.99 -8.27 1.09
N MET A 111 -15.25 -8.45 2.18
CA MET A 111 -15.72 -8.11 3.53
C MET A 111 -16.01 -6.60 3.65
N VAL A 112 -15.18 -5.76 3.05
CA VAL A 112 -15.39 -4.31 3.01
C VAL A 112 -16.63 -3.94 2.19
N HIS A 113 -16.87 -4.59 1.03
CA HIS A 113 -18.09 -4.35 0.24
C HIS A 113 -19.35 -4.73 1.02
N ILE A 114 -19.37 -5.89 1.70
CA ILE A 114 -20.50 -6.31 2.55
C ILE A 114 -20.71 -5.31 3.71
N TYR A 115 -19.63 -4.94 4.38
CA TYR A 115 -19.68 -3.98 5.50
C TYR A 115 -20.25 -2.62 5.08
N SER A 116 -19.89 -2.16 3.88
CA SER A 116 -20.26 -0.85 3.36
C SER A 116 -21.76 -0.69 3.11
N PHE A 117 -22.52 -1.79 2.97
CA PHE A 117 -23.99 -1.72 2.91
C PHE A 117 -24.60 -1.08 4.16
N GLY A 118 -24.08 -1.44 5.35
CA GLY A 118 -24.54 -0.87 6.60
C GLY A 118 -23.94 0.50 6.87
N TYR A 119 -22.60 0.62 6.73
CA TYR A 119 -21.88 1.83 7.11
C TYR A 119 -22.22 3.04 6.23
N MET A 120 -22.36 2.85 4.92
CA MET A 120 -22.65 3.92 3.96
C MET A 120 -24.15 4.10 3.69
N HIS A 121 -25.00 3.45 4.48
CA HIS A 121 -26.46 3.55 4.30
C HIS A 121 -26.93 4.99 4.49
N GLY A 122 -27.62 5.54 3.47
CA GLY A 122 -28.13 6.91 3.51
C GLY A 122 -27.11 7.99 3.10
N GLU A 123 -25.83 7.64 2.88
CA GLU A 123 -24.81 8.59 2.46
C GLU A 123 -24.99 9.04 1.00
N LYS A 124 -24.78 10.33 0.76
CA LYS A 124 -24.79 10.91 -0.59
C LYS A 124 -23.59 10.40 -1.39
N GLY A 125 -23.84 9.90 -2.62
CA GLY A 125 -22.78 9.38 -3.48
C GLY A 125 -22.46 7.90 -3.23
N PHE A 126 -23.35 7.14 -2.62
CA PHE A 126 -23.21 5.70 -2.39
C PHE A 126 -22.80 4.93 -3.66
N GLN A 127 -23.41 5.23 -4.81
CA GLN A 127 -23.07 4.64 -6.10
C GLN A 127 -21.62 4.92 -6.48
N ARG A 128 -21.18 6.18 -6.42
CA ARG A 128 -19.79 6.60 -6.69
C ARG A 128 -18.80 5.91 -5.74
N TYR A 129 -19.18 5.72 -4.48
CA TYR A 129 -18.37 5.00 -3.51
C TYR A 129 -18.09 3.56 -3.95
N TYR A 130 -19.12 2.80 -4.33
CA TYR A 130 -18.96 1.42 -4.81
C TYR A 130 -18.17 1.32 -6.12
N ALA A 131 -18.35 2.27 -7.03
CA ALA A 131 -17.54 2.36 -8.23
C ALA A 131 -16.05 2.53 -7.89
N PHE A 132 -15.71 3.46 -7.01
CA PHE A 132 -14.32 3.69 -6.60
C PHE A 132 -13.72 2.50 -5.82
N LEU A 133 -14.50 1.80 -5.00
CA LEU A 133 -14.06 0.57 -4.35
C LEU A 133 -13.70 -0.52 -5.35
N SER A 134 -14.55 -0.70 -6.37
CA SER A 134 -14.30 -1.69 -7.45
C SER A 134 -13.04 -1.33 -8.24
N LEU A 135 -12.86 -0.05 -8.60
CA LEU A 135 -11.65 0.44 -9.27
C LEU A 135 -10.39 0.20 -8.42
N PHE A 136 -10.46 0.48 -7.13
CA PHE A 136 -9.33 0.29 -6.22
C PHE A 136 -8.94 -1.18 -6.08
N THR A 137 -9.93 -2.07 -5.97
CA THR A 137 -9.68 -3.53 -5.92
C THR A 137 -9.07 -4.04 -7.23
N MET A 138 -9.61 -3.60 -8.38
CA MET A 138 -9.05 -3.93 -9.70
C MET A 138 -7.60 -3.47 -9.82
N SER A 139 -7.31 -2.25 -9.37
CA SER A 139 -5.96 -1.68 -9.43
C SER A 139 -4.96 -2.50 -8.62
N MET A 140 -5.37 -2.96 -7.43
CA MET A 140 -4.49 -3.77 -6.59
C MET A 140 -4.31 -5.19 -7.11
N LEU A 141 -5.38 -5.80 -7.65
CA LEU A 141 -5.29 -7.11 -8.31
C LEU A 141 -4.38 -7.06 -9.54
N GLY A 142 -4.48 -6.00 -10.36
CA GLY A 142 -3.62 -5.80 -11.52
C GLY A 142 -2.15 -5.58 -11.14
N LEU A 143 -1.87 -4.95 -9.99
CA LEU A 143 -0.53 -4.78 -9.46
C LEU A 143 0.12 -6.12 -9.11
N VAL A 144 -0.60 -6.99 -8.39
CA VAL A 144 -0.04 -8.27 -7.93
C VAL A 144 0.04 -9.33 -9.03
N LEU A 145 -0.79 -9.23 -10.06
CA LEU A 145 -0.79 -10.11 -11.21
C LEU A 145 0.08 -9.65 -12.37
N ALA A 146 0.81 -8.54 -12.21
CA ALA A 146 1.64 -7.98 -13.27
C ALA A 146 2.73 -8.96 -13.73
N THR A 147 2.95 -9.06 -15.04
CA THR A 147 3.99 -9.88 -15.66
C THR A 147 5.33 -9.16 -15.79
N ASN A 148 5.35 -7.86 -15.60
CA ASN A 148 6.55 -7.03 -15.68
C ASN A 148 6.46 -5.82 -14.74
N ILE A 149 7.61 -5.21 -14.47
CA ILE A 149 7.71 -4.09 -13.53
C ILE A 149 7.00 -2.83 -14.04
N PHE A 150 6.92 -2.65 -15.36
CA PHE A 150 6.24 -1.50 -15.95
C PHE A 150 4.72 -1.62 -15.82
N GLN A 151 4.16 -2.81 -16.09
CA GLN A 151 2.75 -3.09 -15.80
C GLN A 151 2.44 -2.91 -14.31
N MET A 152 3.32 -3.42 -13.43
CA MET A 152 3.20 -3.20 -11.99
C MET A 152 3.16 -1.70 -11.65
N TYR A 153 4.02 -0.88 -12.28
CA TYR A 153 4.03 0.56 -12.10
C TYR A 153 2.74 1.23 -12.59
N MET A 154 2.18 0.83 -13.71
CA MET A 154 0.89 1.36 -14.22
C MET A 154 -0.24 1.12 -13.21
N PHE A 155 -0.36 -0.09 -12.68
CA PHE A 155 -1.36 -0.41 -11.65
C PHE A 155 -1.04 0.25 -10.31
N TRP A 156 0.23 0.43 -9.99
CA TRP A 156 0.71 1.20 -8.84
C TRP A 156 0.18 2.64 -8.85
N GLU A 157 0.26 3.27 -10.01
CA GLU A 157 -0.26 4.59 -10.25
C GLU A 157 -1.81 4.62 -10.13
N LEU A 158 -2.47 3.60 -10.64
CA LEU A 158 -3.92 3.49 -10.56
C LEU A 158 -4.41 3.25 -9.12
N VAL A 159 -3.67 2.51 -8.30
CA VAL A 159 -3.90 2.40 -6.85
C VAL A 159 -3.80 3.79 -6.19
N GLY A 160 -2.82 4.60 -6.60
CA GLY A 160 -2.68 5.98 -6.11
C GLY A 160 -3.87 6.87 -6.46
N VAL A 161 -4.35 6.82 -7.70
CA VAL A 161 -5.52 7.60 -8.15
C VAL A 161 -6.79 7.14 -7.45
N SER A 162 -7.04 5.84 -7.40
CA SER A 162 -8.24 5.30 -6.77
C SER A 162 -8.29 5.57 -5.25
N SER A 163 -7.14 5.52 -4.57
CA SER A 163 -7.04 5.93 -3.17
C SER A 163 -7.30 7.42 -2.96
N TYR A 164 -6.80 8.28 -3.86
CA TYR A 164 -7.10 9.72 -3.85
C TYR A 164 -8.61 9.99 -3.91
N LEU A 165 -9.32 9.29 -4.82
CA LEU A 165 -10.78 9.41 -4.98
C LEU A 165 -11.53 8.94 -3.73
N LEU A 166 -11.07 7.87 -3.09
CA LEU A 166 -11.68 7.29 -1.90
C LEU A 166 -11.40 8.10 -0.63
N ILE A 167 -10.17 8.60 -0.43
CA ILE A 167 -9.82 9.47 0.71
C ILE A 167 -10.59 10.79 0.60
N GLY A 168 -10.68 11.35 -0.62
CA GLY A 168 -11.41 12.57 -0.92
C GLY A 168 -12.91 12.35 -1.15
N PHE A 169 -13.49 11.23 -0.72
CA PHE A 169 -14.89 10.92 -0.95
C PHE A 169 -15.84 12.03 -0.45
N TYR A 170 -15.57 12.56 0.74
CA TYR A 170 -16.26 13.71 1.31
C TYR A 170 -15.68 15.04 0.80
N TYR A 171 -15.66 15.23 -0.52
CA TYR A 171 -15.02 16.37 -1.20
C TYR A 171 -15.60 17.74 -0.81
N THR A 172 -16.72 17.80 -0.11
CA THR A 172 -17.28 19.03 0.46
C THR A 172 -16.58 19.44 1.74
N LEU A 173 -15.84 18.53 2.40
CA LEU A 173 -15.09 18.82 3.60
C LEU A 173 -13.66 19.20 3.27
N HIS A 174 -13.25 20.40 3.71
CA HIS A 174 -11.88 20.89 3.50
C HIS A 174 -10.79 19.92 4.00
N ALA A 175 -11.04 19.26 5.14
CA ALA A 175 -10.12 18.29 5.71
C ALA A 175 -9.89 17.09 4.77
N ALA A 176 -10.96 16.52 4.21
CA ALA A 176 -10.89 15.38 3.29
C ALA A 176 -10.18 15.76 1.97
N VAL A 177 -10.47 16.95 1.42
CA VAL A 177 -9.78 17.45 0.22
C VAL A 177 -8.29 17.68 0.48
N HIS A 178 -7.93 18.25 1.62
CA HIS A 178 -6.53 18.45 1.99
C HIS A 178 -5.80 17.11 2.18
N ALA A 179 -6.43 16.18 2.88
CA ALA A 179 -5.88 14.84 3.15
C ALA A 179 -5.65 14.05 1.85
N SER A 180 -6.62 14.05 0.92
CA SER A 180 -6.49 13.36 -0.36
C SER A 180 -5.38 13.95 -1.24
N LYS A 181 -5.29 15.29 -1.32
CA LYS A 181 -4.20 15.98 -2.04
C LYS A 181 -2.84 15.66 -1.42
N LYS A 182 -2.72 15.70 -0.08
CA LYS A 182 -1.47 15.37 0.62
C LYS A 182 -1.04 13.94 0.33
N ALA A 183 -1.97 12.98 0.45
CA ALA A 183 -1.70 11.58 0.15
C ALA A 183 -1.23 11.39 -1.30
N PHE A 184 -1.91 12.01 -2.25
CA PHE A 184 -1.58 11.91 -3.67
C PHE A 184 -0.21 12.52 -3.97
N ILE A 185 0.08 13.73 -3.50
CA ILE A 185 1.34 14.45 -3.79
C ILE A 185 2.54 13.71 -3.18
N VAL A 186 2.44 13.27 -1.92
CA VAL A 186 3.55 12.58 -1.24
C VAL A 186 3.86 11.25 -1.92
N THR A 187 2.83 10.45 -2.23
CA THR A 187 3.05 9.18 -2.93
C THR A 187 3.54 9.39 -4.36
N ARG A 188 3.05 10.40 -5.09
CA ARG A 188 3.50 10.74 -6.44
C ARG A 188 4.96 11.16 -6.49
N PHE A 189 5.40 11.95 -5.51
CA PHE A 189 6.80 12.31 -5.38
C PHE A 189 7.69 11.06 -5.21
N ALA A 190 7.26 10.12 -4.40
CA ALA A 190 7.95 8.84 -4.24
C ALA A 190 7.91 7.98 -5.52
N ASP A 191 6.77 7.95 -6.21
CA ASP A 191 6.57 7.18 -7.44
C ASP A 191 7.50 7.66 -8.58
N MET A 192 7.89 8.94 -8.58
CA MET A 192 8.88 9.46 -9.53
C MET A 192 10.25 8.78 -9.36
N PHE A 193 10.69 8.56 -8.12
CA PHE A 193 11.93 7.81 -7.87
C PHE A 193 11.78 6.34 -8.27
N PHE A 194 10.59 5.75 -8.05
CA PHE A 194 10.30 4.40 -8.53
C PHE A 194 10.47 4.29 -10.04
N LEU A 195 9.89 5.22 -10.81
CA LEU A 195 10.02 5.24 -12.26
C LEU A 195 11.47 5.40 -12.72
N ILE A 196 12.21 6.32 -12.10
CA ILE A 196 13.64 6.51 -12.42
C ILE A 196 14.41 5.20 -12.16
N GLY A 197 14.16 4.55 -11.02
CA GLY A 197 14.75 3.25 -10.71
C GLY A 197 14.43 2.17 -11.74
N ILE A 198 13.16 2.08 -12.17
CA ILE A 198 12.71 1.16 -13.23
C ILE A 198 13.47 1.42 -14.53
N LEU A 199 13.59 2.68 -14.96
CA LEU A 199 14.25 3.04 -16.22
C LEU A 199 15.76 2.71 -16.19
N ILE A 200 16.43 3.01 -15.07
CA ILE A 200 17.84 2.63 -14.88
C ILE A 200 17.97 1.11 -14.90
N PHE A 201 17.14 0.41 -14.16
CA PHE A 201 17.15 -1.04 -14.09
C PHE A 201 16.96 -1.67 -15.48
N GLY A 202 15.91 -1.30 -16.20
CA GLY A 202 15.61 -1.83 -17.54
C GLY A 202 16.69 -1.50 -18.58
N TYR A 203 17.33 -0.33 -18.49
CA TYR A 203 18.44 0.03 -19.39
C TYR A 203 19.66 -0.88 -19.19
N TYR A 204 20.01 -1.20 -17.93
CA TYR A 204 21.19 -2.01 -17.64
C TYR A 204 20.92 -3.52 -17.66
N THR A 205 19.70 -3.97 -17.42
CA THR A 205 19.34 -5.39 -17.49
C THR A 205 18.77 -5.84 -18.82
N GLY A 206 18.37 -4.89 -19.69
CA GLY A 206 17.76 -5.19 -20.99
C GLY A 206 16.36 -5.76 -20.94
N SER A 207 15.75 -5.89 -19.75
CA SER A 207 14.41 -6.46 -19.59
C SER A 207 13.61 -5.82 -18.46
N TYR A 208 12.29 -5.82 -18.60
CA TYR A 208 11.34 -5.38 -17.57
C TYR A 208 10.45 -6.53 -17.05
N ASN A 209 10.55 -7.73 -17.66
CA ASN A 209 9.67 -8.85 -17.38
C ASN A 209 10.01 -9.57 -16.07
N PHE A 210 9.01 -10.02 -15.33
CA PHE A 210 9.19 -10.92 -14.18
C PHE A 210 9.16 -12.37 -14.68
N SER A 211 10.29 -12.98 -14.89
CA SER A 211 10.39 -14.41 -15.03
C SER A 211 11.38 -14.95 -14.01
N PHE A 212 10.98 -15.94 -13.28
CA PHE A 212 11.82 -16.58 -12.27
C PHE A 212 12.43 -17.83 -12.88
N THR A 213 13.74 -17.90 -12.92
CA THR A 213 14.53 -19.09 -13.24
C THR A 213 14.08 -19.86 -14.45
N GLY A 214 14.80 -19.84 -15.54
CA GLY A 214 14.91 -20.75 -16.69
C GLY A 214 13.97 -21.93 -16.90
N THR A 215 12.95 -22.06 -16.11
CA THR A 215 11.86 -23.01 -16.21
C THR A 215 10.74 -22.39 -17.02
N GLU A 216 10.28 -23.13 -17.97
CA GLU A 216 9.25 -22.86 -18.94
C GLU A 216 8.10 -22.04 -18.36
N ILE A 217 8.05 -20.77 -18.68
CA ILE A 217 6.81 -20.02 -18.70
C ILE A 217 5.95 -20.71 -19.74
N ALA A 218 4.66 -20.87 -19.49
CA ALA A 218 3.72 -21.52 -20.41
C ALA A 218 3.63 -20.87 -21.80
N TYR A 219 4.43 -19.85 -22.08
CA TYR A 219 4.60 -19.16 -23.35
C TYR A 219 6.08 -19.12 -23.76
N GLY A 220 6.60 -20.30 -24.12
CA GLY A 220 7.96 -20.41 -24.66
C GLY A 220 9.06 -20.14 -23.64
N ALA A 221 10.22 -20.67 -23.88
CA ALA A 221 11.42 -20.46 -23.09
C ALA A 221 11.70 -18.97 -22.92
N GLY A 222 11.04 -18.36 -21.93
CA GLY A 222 11.33 -17.00 -21.53
C GLY A 222 12.62 -17.02 -20.74
N ALA A 223 13.62 -16.29 -21.21
CA ALA A 223 14.71 -15.91 -20.36
C ALA A 223 14.13 -15.33 -19.07
N SER A 224 14.62 -15.76 -17.91
CA SER A 224 14.32 -15.13 -16.65
C SER A 224 14.55 -13.63 -16.80
N ALA A 225 13.58 -12.82 -16.45
CA ALA A 225 13.66 -11.36 -16.54
C ALA A 225 14.87 -10.82 -15.81
N PHE A 226 15.32 -11.57 -14.90
CA PHE A 226 16.40 -11.21 -14.01
C PHE A 226 17.60 -12.13 -14.14
N THR A 227 17.60 -13.09 -15.06
CA THR A 227 18.86 -13.55 -15.63
C THR A 227 19.35 -12.41 -16.51
N VAL A 228 20.17 -11.63 -15.91
CA VAL A 228 20.85 -10.49 -16.50
C VAL A 228 21.54 -10.93 -17.77
N ALA A 229 20.83 -10.84 -18.89
CA ALA A 229 21.43 -11.08 -20.22
C ALA A 229 22.62 -10.14 -20.44
N ASP A 230 22.68 -9.04 -19.66
CA ASP A 230 23.74 -8.03 -19.67
C ASP A 230 24.32 -7.76 -18.27
N SER A 231 24.53 -8.79 -17.43
CA SER A 231 25.33 -8.66 -16.20
C SER A 231 26.70 -8.02 -16.48
N ALA A 232 27.27 -8.28 -17.67
CA ALA A 232 28.48 -7.63 -18.12
C ALA A 232 28.33 -6.10 -18.26
N ARG A 233 27.17 -5.60 -18.68
CA ARG A 233 26.90 -4.16 -18.81
C ARG A 233 26.71 -3.51 -17.44
N ALA A 234 25.96 -4.17 -16.55
CA ALA A 234 25.75 -3.73 -15.18
C ALA A 234 27.06 -3.75 -14.36
N LEU A 235 27.89 -4.79 -14.54
CA LEU A 235 29.21 -4.90 -13.91
C LEU A 235 30.23 -3.90 -14.52
N ALA A 236 30.20 -3.68 -15.84
CA ALA A 236 31.07 -2.70 -16.51
C ALA A 236 30.74 -1.24 -16.13
N ALA A 237 29.49 -0.95 -15.76
CA ALA A 237 29.08 0.37 -15.32
C ALA A 237 29.48 0.70 -13.86
N GLY A 238 30.20 -0.22 -13.19
CA GLY A 238 30.67 -0.08 -11.81
C GLY A 238 29.59 -0.40 -10.77
N GLY A 239 29.74 -1.45 -10.03
CA GLY A 239 28.88 -2.16 -9.07
C GLY A 239 27.85 -1.42 -8.16
N MET A 240 27.64 -0.10 -8.36
CA MET A 240 26.69 0.71 -7.58
C MET A 240 25.39 1.05 -8.34
N ILE A 241 25.29 0.75 -9.62
CA ILE A 241 24.14 1.20 -10.44
C ILE A 241 22.88 0.42 -10.11
N LEU A 242 22.95 -0.92 -10.05
CA LEU A 242 21.80 -1.74 -9.69
C LEU A 242 21.37 -1.51 -8.23
N PRO A 243 22.28 -1.47 -7.23
CA PRO A 243 21.92 -1.04 -5.88
C PRO A 243 21.21 0.31 -5.84
N THR A 244 21.70 1.31 -6.60
CA THR A 244 21.07 2.62 -6.68
C THR A 244 19.67 2.54 -7.29
N ALA A 245 19.50 1.79 -8.39
CA ALA A 245 18.18 1.60 -9.00
C ALA A 245 17.18 0.96 -8.05
N LEU A 246 17.60 -0.07 -7.31
CA LEU A 246 16.75 -0.75 -6.32
C LEU A 246 16.40 0.14 -5.13
N VAL A 247 17.34 0.95 -4.63
CA VAL A 247 17.04 1.94 -3.58
C VAL A 247 16.07 3.01 -4.08
N LEU A 248 16.21 3.49 -5.31
CA LEU A 248 15.23 4.42 -5.92
C LEU A 248 13.85 3.77 -6.04
N MET A 249 13.77 2.50 -6.44
CA MET A 249 12.52 1.76 -6.45
C MET A 249 11.95 1.61 -5.03
N PHE A 250 12.79 1.34 -4.03
CA PHE A 250 12.38 1.28 -2.64
C PHE A 250 11.81 2.60 -2.12
N ILE A 251 12.30 3.76 -2.55
CA ILE A 251 11.71 5.05 -2.19
C ILE A 251 10.24 5.11 -2.63
N GLY A 252 9.90 4.62 -3.82
CA GLY A 252 8.51 4.47 -4.26
C GLY A 252 7.71 3.55 -3.34
N GLY A 253 8.27 2.37 -3.01
CA GLY A 253 7.70 1.44 -2.03
C GLY A 253 7.50 2.07 -0.66
N ALA A 254 8.51 2.79 -0.15
CA ALA A 254 8.47 3.52 1.10
C ALA A 254 7.37 4.59 1.13
N GLY A 255 7.12 5.27 0.00
CA GLY A 255 6.04 6.24 -0.14
C GLY A 255 4.66 5.63 0.02
N LYS A 256 4.34 4.54 -0.69
CA LYS A 256 3.06 3.82 -0.56
C LYS A 256 2.91 3.15 0.80
N SER A 257 3.97 2.57 1.33
CA SER A 257 4.00 1.89 2.63
C SER A 257 4.13 2.84 3.82
N ALA A 258 4.12 4.15 3.58
CA ALA A 258 4.23 5.19 4.59
C ALA A 258 5.43 5.00 5.53
N MET A 259 6.61 4.67 4.97
CA MET A 259 7.86 4.62 5.72
C MET A 259 8.40 6.04 5.97
N PHE A 260 9.12 6.22 7.07
CA PHE A 260 9.77 7.48 7.37
C PHE A 260 10.82 7.82 6.27
N PRO A 261 10.89 9.08 5.81
CA PRO A 261 10.13 10.25 6.20
C PRO A 261 8.78 10.42 5.46
N LEU A 262 8.41 9.58 4.50
CA LEU A 262 7.24 9.72 3.61
C LEU A 262 5.90 9.27 4.24
N HIS A 263 5.84 9.11 5.57
CA HIS A 263 4.68 8.57 6.31
C HIS A 263 3.55 9.59 6.58
N ILE A 264 3.81 10.87 6.40
CA ILE A 264 2.94 11.98 6.87
C ILE A 264 1.53 12.00 6.28
N TRP A 265 1.30 11.31 5.16
CA TRP A 265 0.01 11.27 4.50
C TRP A 265 -0.97 10.26 5.12
N LEU A 266 -0.44 9.16 5.68
CA LEU A 266 -1.28 8.04 6.12
C LEU A 266 -2.21 8.36 7.30
N PRO A 267 -1.76 9.07 8.35
CA PRO A 267 -2.66 9.48 9.45
C PRO A 267 -3.74 10.47 9.02
N ASP A 268 -3.47 11.30 8.00
CA ASP A 268 -4.45 12.25 7.50
C ASP A 268 -5.43 11.58 6.52
N ALA A 269 -5.05 10.49 5.87
CA ALA A 269 -5.97 9.67 5.06
C ALA A 269 -7.17 9.10 5.85
N MET A 270 -7.15 9.22 7.19
CA MET A 270 -8.27 8.85 8.08
C MET A 270 -9.51 9.74 7.91
N GLU A 271 -9.44 10.84 7.18
CA GLU A 271 -10.59 11.69 6.82
C GLU A 271 -11.55 10.98 5.82
N GLY A 272 -11.10 9.95 5.14
CA GLY A 272 -11.96 9.11 4.30
C GLY A 272 -12.91 8.21 5.11
N PRO A 273 -13.92 7.60 4.46
CA PRO A 273 -14.83 6.63 5.09
C PRO A 273 -14.07 5.47 5.75
N THR A 274 -14.50 5.01 6.93
CA THR A 274 -13.78 3.97 7.68
C THR A 274 -13.59 2.65 6.94
N PRO A 275 -14.56 2.14 6.12
CA PRO A 275 -14.32 0.94 5.32
C PRO A 275 -13.18 1.11 4.28
N VAL A 276 -13.00 2.34 3.75
CA VAL A 276 -11.86 2.67 2.88
C VAL A 276 -10.56 2.58 3.67
N SER A 277 -10.55 3.12 4.90
CA SER A 277 -9.37 3.00 5.77
C SER A 277 -9.03 1.54 6.03
N ALA A 278 -10.04 0.68 6.29
CA ALA A 278 -9.82 -0.76 6.45
C ALA A 278 -9.15 -1.38 5.21
N LEU A 279 -9.62 -1.05 4.01
CA LEU A 279 -9.07 -1.59 2.76
C LEU A 279 -7.65 -1.11 2.49
N ILE A 280 -7.39 0.21 2.58
CA ILE A 280 -6.08 0.82 2.34
C ILE A 280 -5.02 0.27 3.29
N HIS A 281 -5.37 0.13 4.59
CA HIS A 281 -4.41 -0.17 5.65
C HIS A 281 -4.20 -1.65 5.92
N ALA A 282 -5.12 -2.52 5.51
CA ALA A 282 -5.01 -3.94 5.82
C ALA A 282 -4.33 -4.74 4.70
N ALA A 283 -4.84 -4.66 3.46
CA ALA A 283 -4.57 -5.66 2.43
C ALA A 283 -4.08 -5.08 1.10
N THR A 284 -4.01 -3.74 0.95
CA THR A 284 -3.85 -3.17 -0.38
C THR A 284 -2.72 -2.13 -0.45
N MET A 285 -3.01 -0.84 -0.46
CA MET A 285 -2.06 0.21 -0.81
C MET A 285 -0.76 0.18 0.02
N VAL A 286 -0.87 0.04 1.35
CA VAL A 286 0.31 0.10 2.23
C VAL A 286 1.20 -1.15 2.16
N VAL A 287 0.65 -2.28 1.74
CA VAL A 287 1.42 -3.53 1.55
C VAL A 287 2.08 -3.60 0.17
N ALA A 288 1.75 -2.68 -0.74
CA ALA A 288 2.31 -2.67 -2.09
C ALA A 288 3.84 -2.54 -2.09
N GLY A 289 4.42 -1.72 -1.19
CA GLY A 289 5.88 -1.61 -1.10
C GLY A 289 6.56 -2.86 -0.53
N VAL A 290 5.91 -3.56 0.42
CA VAL A 290 6.38 -4.87 0.90
C VAL A 290 6.36 -5.89 -0.25
N PHE A 291 5.23 -5.95 -0.97
CA PHE A 291 5.09 -6.82 -2.14
C PHE A 291 6.11 -6.51 -3.24
N GLN A 292 6.42 -5.23 -3.48
CA GLN A 292 7.44 -4.81 -4.43
C GLN A 292 8.83 -5.37 -4.10
N ILE A 293 9.28 -5.26 -2.83
CA ILE A 293 10.56 -5.82 -2.42
C ILE A 293 10.52 -7.35 -2.54
N ALA A 294 9.43 -7.98 -2.09
CA ALA A 294 9.28 -9.43 -2.18
C ALA A 294 9.26 -9.93 -3.64
N ARG A 295 8.63 -9.19 -4.55
CA ARG A 295 8.62 -9.50 -5.99
C ARG A 295 10.01 -9.38 -6.63
N LEU A 296 10.79 -8.40 -6.21
CA LEU A 296 12.15 -8.15 -6.68
C LEU A 296 13.21 -8.85 -5.81
N PHE A 297 12.80 -9.66 -4.84
CA PHE A 297 13.69 -10.23 -3.83
C PHE A 297 14.90 -10.98 -4.41
N PRO A 298 14.75 -11.83 -5.44
CA PRO A 298 15.91 -12.48 -6.06
C PRO A 298 16.95 -11.49 -6.57
N VAL A 299 16.51 -10.35 -7.13
CA VAL A 299 17.40 -9.30 -7.62
C VAL A 299 18.13 -8.58 -6.48
N TRP A 300 17.43 -8.33 -5.37
CA TRP A 300 18.04 -7.73 -4.18
C TRP A 300 19.16 -8.60 -3.63
N ILE A 301 18.90 -9.90 -3.47
CA ILE A 301 19.86 -10.86 -2.92
C ILE A 301 21.07 -11.02 -3.82
N GLU A 302 20.87 -11.14 -5.13
CA GLU A 302 21.93 -11.47 -6.08
C GLU A 302 22.80 -10.25 -6.44
N TYR A 303 22.17 -9.07 -6.66
CA TYR A 303 22.89 -7.92 -7.22
C TYR A 303 23.06 -6.74 -6.26
N ALA A 304 22.30 -6.67 -5.19
CA ALA A 304 22.31 -5.52 -4.30
C ALA A 304 22.05 -5.86 -2.82
N PRO A 305 22.69 -6.88 -2.25
CA PRO A 305 22.41 -7.27 -0.86
C PRO A 305 22.66 -6.13 0.12
N GLN A 306 23.70 -5.31 -0.09
CA GLN A 306 24.01 -4.17 0.80
C GLN A 306 22.91 -3.09 0.79
N ALA A 307 22.12 -2.98 -0.28
CA ALA A 307 21.03 -2.03 -0.34
C ALA A 307 19.85 -2.43 0.56
N LEU A 308 19.74 -3.71 0.96
CA LEU A 308 18.78 -4.16 1.97
C LEU A 308 19.03 -3.55 3.35
N GLU A 309 20.27 -3.17 3.67
CA GLU A 309 20.58 -2.45 4.93
C GLU A 309 19.81 -1.14 5.05
N VAL A 310 19.60 -0.44 3.92
CA VAL A 310 18.76 0.78 3.88
C VAL A 310 17.32 0.43 4.27
N VAL A 311 16.81 -0.70 3.81
CA VAL A 311 15.46 -1.17 4.16
C VAL A 311 15.35 -1.48 5.65
N VAL A 312 16.36 -2.14 6.24
CA VAL A 312 16.42 -2.42 7.69
C VAL A 312 16.41 -1.12 8.48
N ILE A 313 17.30 -0.18 8.17
CA ILE A 313 17.45 1.07 8.94
C ILE A 313 16.15 1.89 8.87
N VAL A 314 15.61 2.10 7.67
CA VAL A 314 14.37 2.86 7.47
C VAL A 314 13.20 2.14 8.15
N GLY A 315 13.10 0.81 8.00
CA GLY A 315 12.05 0.00 8.62
C GLY A 315 12.12 0.04 10.16
N ALA A 316 13.27 -0.25 10.75
CA ALA A 316 13.45 -0.29 12.20
C ALA A 316 13.17 1.07 12.86
N PHE A 317 13.65 2.16 12.25
CA PHE A 317 13.35 3.52 12.73
C PHE A 317 11.86 3.83 12.61
N THR A 318 11.23 3.51 11.47
CA THR A 318 9.80 3.74 11.24
C THR A 318 8.93 2.96 12.22
N ALA A 319 9.28 1.70 12.50
CA ALA A 319 8.56 0.84 13.44
C ALA A 319 8.50 1.47 14.84
N PHE A 320 9.65 1.93 15.33
CA PHE A 320 9.76 2.59 16.63
C PHE A 320 9.04 3.94 16.66
N TYR A 321 9.28 4.80 15.67
CA TYR A 321 8.66 6.11 15.56
C TYR A 321 7.13 6.01 15.60
N ALA A 322 6.58 5.13 14.75
CA ALA A 322 5.13 4.95 14.65
C ALA A 322 4.52 4.38 15.95
N ALA A 323 5.20 3.43 16.61
CA ALA A 323 4.76 2.89 17.89
C ALA A 323 4.77 3.96 19.00
N ALA A 324 5.80 4.82 19.04
CA ALA A 324 5.89 5.92 20.00
C ALA A 324 4.76 6.94 19.82
N VAL A 325 4.45 7.30 18.57
CA VAL A 325 3.33 8.20 18.25
C VAL A 325 1.99 7.55 18.61
N ALA A 326 1.79 6.25 18.29
CA ALA A 326 0.55 5.52 18.62
C ALA A 326 0.23 5.52 20.11
N CYS A 327 1.26 5.47 20.98
CA CYS A 327 1.08 5.54 22.43
C CYS A 327 0.44 6.87 22.92
N ALA A 328 0.55 7.95 22.15
CA ALA A 328 0.10 9.28 22.55
C ALA A 328 -1.19 9.74 21.85
N GLN A 329 -1.62 9.11 20.73
CA GLN A 329 -2.80 9.56 19.98
C GLN A 329 -4.10 9.29 20.75
N SER A 330 -5.10 10.17 20.57
CA SER A 330 -6.43 10.08 21.17
C SER A 330 -7.53 9.66 20.19
N ASP A 331 -7.31 9.81 18.90
CA ASP A 331 -8.22 9.40 17.81
C ASP A 331 -8.02 7.91 17.50
N ILE A 332 -9.13 7.11 17.56
CA ILE A 332 -9.11 5.66 17.31
C ILE A 332 -8.53 5.31 15.93
N LYS A 333 -8.91 6.03 14.88
CA LYS A 333 -8.44 5.79 13.50
C LYS A 333 -6.95 6.14 13.38
N ARG A 334 -6.48 7.21 14.04
CA ARG A 334 -5.07 7.60 14.03
C ARG A 334 -4.18 6.63 14.79
N VAL A 335 -4.64 6.10 15.95
CA VAL A 335 -3.91 5.02 16.65
C VAL A 335 -3.74 3.81 15.73
N LEU A 336 -4.81 3.40 15.05
CA LEU A 336 -4.77 2.26 14.11
C LEU A 336 -3.90 2.56 12.89
N ALA A 337 -3.86 3.81 12.39
CA ALA A 337 -2.99 4.22 11.28
C ALA A 337 -1.50 4.11 11.65
N PHE A 338 -1.09 4.67 12.80
CA PHE A 338 0.29 4.54 13.27
C PHE A 338 0.65 3.09 13.62
N SER A 339 -0.30 2.34 14.14
CA SER A 339 -0.14 0.90 14.31
C SER A 339 0.08 0.18 12.96
N THR A 340 -0.57 0.61 11.88
CA THR A 340 -0.31 0.07 10.53
C THR A 340 1.10 0.39 10.07
N ILE A 341 1.54 1.65 10.17
CA ILE A 341 2.90 2.06 9.80
C ILE A 341 3.92 1.19 10.53
N SER A 342 3.73 0.97 11.84
CA SER A 342 4.62 0.14 12.63
C SER A 342 4.66 -1.33 12.16
N GLN A 343 3.51 -1.94 11.85
CA GLN A 343 3.45 -3.34 11.41
C GLN A 343 4.00 -3.53 9.98
N ILE A 344 3.72 -2.61 9.07
CA ILE A 344 4.34 -2.64 7.73
C ILE A 344 5.86 -2.50 7.84
N ALA A 345 6.34 -1.67 8.75
CA ALA A 345 7.76 -1.54 9.02
C ALA A 345 8.39 -2.83 9.58
N PHE A 346 7.67 -3.62 10.40
CA PHE A 346 8.10 -4.98 10.77
C PHE A 346 8.33 -5.87 9.54
N MET A 347 7.41 -5.85 8.57
CA MET A 347 7.55 -6.63 7.34
C MET A 347 8.74 -6.17 6.50
N MET A 348 8.97 -4.84 6.42
CA MET A 348 10.12 -4.28 5.73
C MET A 348 11.44 -4.70 6.39
N VAL A 349 11.52 -4.65 7.73
CA VAL A 349 12.70 -5.13 8.46
C VAL A 349 12.94 -6.61 8.19
N ALA A 350 11.90 -7.44 8.22
CA ALA A 350 12.01 -8.87 7.94
C ALA A 350 12.60 -9.18 6.56
N LEU A 351 12.19 -8.43 5.52
CA LEU A 351 12.80 -8.54 4.19
C LEU A 351 14.23 -7.98 4.15
N GLY A 352 14.47 -6.91 4.88
CA GLY A 352 15.79 -6.25 4.89
C GLY A 352 16.88 -7.05 5.60
N VAL A 353 16.55 -7.81 6.68
CA VAL A 353 17.52 -8.63 7.42
C VAL A 353 17.97 -9.89 6.68
N CYS A 354 17.34 -10.20 5.54
CA CYS A 354 17.72 -11.34 4.69
C CYS A 354 19.02 -11.12 3.92
N LEU A 355 20.11 -10.75 4.59
CA LEU A 355 21.39 -10.50 3.91
C LEU A 355 22.13 -11.83 3.64
N PRO A 356 22.44 -12.16 2.37
CA PRO A 356 23.35 -13.25 2.08
C PRO A 356 24.75 -12.84 2.50
N GLY A 357 25.44 -13.68 3.21
CA GLY A 357 26.85 -13.44 3.45
C GLY A 357 27.36 -13.54 4.88
N HIS A 358 26.51 -13.62 5.87
CA HIS A 358 26.95 -14.09 7.18
C HIS A 358 27.32 -15.59 7.17
N HIS A 359 26.85 -16.35 6.16
CA HIS A 359 27.05 -17.79 6.04
C HIS A 359 27.41 -18.32 4.63
N GLY A 360 27.69 -17.47 3.65
CA GLY A 360 28.36 -17.83 2.39
C GLY A 360 27.51 -18.45 1.27
N ALA A 361 26.19 -18.57 1.43
CA ALA A 361 25.29 -19.05 0.37
C ALA A 361 24.25 -18.01 0.01
N ALA A 362 23.92 -17.86 -1.29
CA ALA A 362 23.02 -16.82 -1.80
C ALA A 362 21.56 -16.91 -1.26
N LEU A 363 21.13 -18.09 -0.84
CA LEU A 363 19.82 -18.34 -0.23
C LEU A 363 19.99 -19.37 0.90
N ASP A 364 20.56 -18.93 2.02
CA ASP A 364 20.62 -19.73 3.23
C ASP A 364 19.25 -19.75 3.97
N ASN A 365 19.16 -20.56 5.01
CA ASN A 365 17.93 -20.67 5.82
C ASN A 365 17.51 -19.33 6.42
N HIS A 366 18.44 -18.44 6.69
CA HIS A 366 18.20 -17.12 7.25
C HIS A 366 17.47 -16.18 6.25
N ALA A 367 17.96 -16.11 5.00
CA ALA A 367 17.30 -15.33 3.96
C ALA A 367 15.87 -15.84 3.68
N GLN A 368 15.66 -17.16 3.78
CA GLN A 368 14.33 -17.74 3.61
C GLN A 368 13.39 -17.41 4.78
N LEU A 369 13.88 -17.40 6.02
CA LEU A 369 13.09 -17.10 7.21
C LEU A 369 12.52 -15.68 7.15
N GLY A 370 13.34 -14.67 6.92
CA GLY A 370 12.88 -13.26 6.88
C GLY A 370 11.87 -12.99 5.77
N TYR A 371 12.10 -13.54 4.58
CA TYR A 371 11.16 -13.42 3.46
C TYR A 371 9.81 -14.07 3.78
N MET A 372 9.83 -15.32 4.22
CA MET A 372 8.63 -16.07 4.58
C MET A 372 7.87 -15.39 5.72
N ALA A 373 8.57 -14.97 6.78
CA ALA A 373 7.98 -14.29 7.93
C ALA A 373 7.32 -12.96 7.54
N SER A 374 7.93 -12.19 6.63
CA SER A 374 7.35 -10.97 6.09
C SER A 374 6.04 -11.23 5.35
N MET A 375 6.03 -12.21 4.43
CA MET A 375 4.84 -12.56 3.66
C MET A 375 3.74 -13.17 4.54
N PHE A 376 4.11 -13.98 5.51
CA PHE A 376 3.18 -14.55 6.48
C PHE A 376 2.57 -13.45 7.38
N HIS A 377 3.38 -12.51 7.85
CA HIS A 377 2.86 -11.39 8.63
C HIS A 377 1.96 -10.48 7.80
N LEU A 378 2.24 -10.30 6.51
CA LEU A 378 1.36 -9.58 5.58
C LEU A 378 -0.02 -10.24 5.51
N PHE A 379 -0.06 -11.57 5.34
CA PHE A 379 -1.31 -12.33 5.30
C PHE A 379 -2.12 -12.19 6.60
N THR A 380 -1.48 -12.43 7.75
CA THR A 380 -2.15 -12.36 9.06
C THR A 380 -2.57 -10.93 9.41
N HIS A 381 -1.70 -9.95 9.11
CA HIS A 381 -1.96 -8.52 9.30
C HIS A 381 -3.22 -8.07 8.54
N ALA A 382 -3.37 -8.51 7.30
CA ALA A 382 -4.54 -8.15 6.51
C ALA A 382 -5.86 -8.54 7.21
N MET A 383 -5.91 -9.71 7.85
CA MET A 383 -7.12 -10.23 8.50
C MET A 383 -7.43 -9.45 9.80
N PHE A 384 -6.49 -9.43 10.76
CA PHE A 384 -6.77 -8.76 12.03
C PHE A 384 -6.83 -7.22 11.90
N LYS A 385 -6.12 -6.63 10.94
CA LYS A 385 -6.13 -5.17 10.75
C LYS A 385 -7.43 -4.69 10.11
N ALA A 386 -7.94 -5.42 9.12
CA ALA A 386 -9.25 -5.15 8.56
C ALA A 386 -10.33 -5.24 9.67
N CYS A 387 -10.27 -6.27 10.51
CA CYS A 387 -11.20 -6.43 11.64
C CYS A 387 -11.12 -5.24 12.62
N LEU A 388 -9.92 -4.75 12.96
CA LEU A 388 -9.73 -3.59 13.85
C LEU A 388 -10.33 -2.31 13.24
N PHE A 389 -10.09 -2.03 11.97
CA PHE A 389 -10.64 -0.84 11.33
C PHE A 389 -12.16 -0.91 11.15
N LEU A 390 -12.68 -2.07 10.74
CA LEU A 390 -14.13 -2.26 10.63
C LEU A 390 -14.79 -2.18 12.01
N GLY A 391 -14.18 -2.77 13.05
CA GLY A 391 -14.62 -2.62 14.44
C GLY A 391 -14.59 -1.17 14.92
N ALA A 392 -13.53 -0.42 14.60
CA ALA A 392 -13.49 1.02 14.85
C ALA A 392 -14.62 1.76 14.14
N GLY A 393 -14.96 1.37 12.90
CA GLY A 393 -16.11 1.91 12.18
C GLY A 393 -17.45 1.65 12.88
N CYS A 394 -17.67 0.45 13.42
CA CYS A 394 -18.85 0.14 14.23
C CYS A 394 -18.94 1.05 15.46
N ILE A 395 -17.81 1.25 16.16
CA ILE A 395 -17.74 2.11 17.35
C ILE A 395 -18.04 3.56 16.99
N ILE A 396 -17.39 4.09 15.95
CA ILE A 396 -17.61 5.47 15.46
C ILE A 396 -19.05 5.67 15.04
N HIS A 397 -19.67 4.68 14.38
CA HIS A 397 -21.07 4.75 13.96
C HIS A 397 -22.03 4.80 15.14
N ALA A 398 -21.71 4.10 16.23
CA ALA A 398 -22.51 4.08 17.45
C ALA A 398 -22.34 5.33 18.33
N VAL A 399 -21.14 5.94 18.36
CA VAL A 399 -20.79 7.06 19.25
C VAL A 399 -20.76 8.41 18.51
N HIS A 400 -20.72 8.40 17.18
CA HIS A 400 -20.57 9.59 16.29
C HIS A 400 -19.34 10.44 16.58
N SER A 401 -18.26 9.83 17.11
CA SER A 401 -16.98 10.51 17.38
C SER A 401 -15.80 9.56 17.15
N ASN A 402 -14.69 10.11 16.67
CA ASN A 402 -13.41 9.39 16.54
C ASN A 402 -12.58 9.44 17.84
N GLU A 403 -12.89 10.39 18.76
CA GLU A 403 -12.09 10.62 19.96
C GLU A 403 -12.40 9.58 21.05
N MET A 404 -11.34 9.00 21.63
CA MET A 404 -11.46 8.02 22.71
C MET A 404 -12.15 8.59 23.95
N SER A 405 -12.06 9.90 24.19
CA SER A 405 -12.72 10.59 25.31
C SER A 405 -14.25 10.57 25.21
N ALA A 406 -14.79 10.39 23.99
CA ALA A 406 -16.23 10.23 23.76
C ALA A 406 -16.71 8.78 23.94
N MET A 407 -15.80 7.83 24.12
CA MET A 407 -16.04 6.39 24.27
C MET A 407 -15.99 6.02 25.75
N GLY A 408 -15.95 4.74 26.04
CA GLY A 408 -15.87 4.17 27.40
C GLY A 408 -17.07 3.31 27.72
N GLY A 409 -16.84 2.20 28.42
CA GLY A 409 -17.90 1.28 28.85
C GLY A 409 -18.68 0.55 27.75
N LEU A 410 -18.26 0.64 26.48
CA LEU A 410 -19.03 0.17 25.31
C LEU A 410 -19.21 -1.35 25.24
N ARG A 411 -18.47 -2.14 26.02
CA ARG A 411 -18.58 -3.61 26.04
C ARG A 411 -19.98 -4.12 26.30
N LYS A 412 -20.79 -3.36 27.04
CA LYS A 412 -22.18 -3.74 27.42
C LYS A 412 -23.14 -3.56 26.25
N TYR A 413 -22.90 -2.59 25.41
CA TYR A 413 -23.75 -2.16 24.31
C TYR A 413 -23.41 -2.84 22.99
N MET A 414 -22.14 -3.22 22.81
CA MET A 414 -21.61 -3.76 21.55
C MET A 414 -20.81 -5.06 21.79
N PRO A 415 -21.45 -6.16 22.23
CA PRO A 415 -20.73 -7.39 22.61
C PRO A 415 -20.02 -8.07 21.46
N ILE A 416 -20.58 -8.09 20.24
CA ILE A 416 -19.96 -8.72 19.07
C ILE A 416 -18.73 -7.92 18.65
N THR A 417 -18.88 -6.60 18.49
CA THR A 417 -17.77 -5.69 18.16
C THR A 417 -16.68 -5.76 19.23
N HIS A 418 -17.04 -5.82 20.53
CA HIS A 418 -16.10 -5.96 21.62
C HIS A 418 -15.22 -7.21 21.52
N ILE A 419 -15.84 -8.39 21.33
CA ILE A 419 -15.12 -9.68 21.27
C ILE A 419 -14.22 -9.74 20.03
N THR A 420 -14.72 -9.35 18.88
CA THR A 420 -13.95 -9.37 17.61
C THR A 420 -12.78 -8.38 17.63
N PHE A 421 -12.98 -7.21 18.23
CA PHE A 421 -11.90 -6.24 18.44
C PHE A 421 -10.83 -6.76 19.42
N LEU A 422 -11.25 -7.42 20.51
CA LEU A 422 -10.33 -8.04 21.46
C LEU A 422 -9.49 -9.15 20.82
N ILE A 423 -10.10 -10.04 20.03
CA ILE A 423 -9.39 -11.08 19.26
C ILE A 423 -8.30 -10.45 18.39
N SER A 424 -8.64 -9.39 17.67
CA SER A 424 -7.69 -8.70 16.81
C SER A 424 -6.60 -7.95 17.61
N CYS A 425 -6.91 -7.43 18.80
CA CYS A 425 -5.91 -6.84 19.70
C CYS A 425 -4.92 -7.89 20.23
N LEU A 426 -5.42 -9.09 20.57
CA LEU A 426 -4.56 -10.21 21.01
C LEU A 426 -3.67 -10.69 19.85
N ALA A 427 -4.21 -10.76 18.64
CA ALA A 427 -3.45 -11.14 17.46
C ALA A 427 -2.30 -10.14 17.18
N ILE A 428 -2.59 -8.85 17.10
CA ILE A 428 -1.55 -7.85 16.83
C ILE A 428 -0.53 -7.72 17.97
N ALA A 429 -0.92 -8.02 19.22
CA ALA A 429 -0.02 -8.07 20.36
C ALA A 429 0.94 -9.27 20.32
N GLY A 430 0.67 -10.29 19.50
CA GLY A 430 1.49 -11.49 19.40
C GLY A 430 1.28 -12.48 20.55
N ILE A 431 0.02 -12.70 20.92
CA ILE A 431 -0.33 -13.70 21.94
C ILE A 431 -0.52 -15.07 21.27
N PRO A 432 0.01 -16.16 21.85
CA PRO A 432 -0.13 -17.52 21.33
C PRO A 432 -1.57 -17.88 20.97
N PHE A 433 -1.74 -18.73 19.96
CA PHE A 433 -3.03 -19.16 19.38
C PHE A 433 -3.77 -18.11 18.55
N PHE A 434 -3.23 -16.91 18.41
CA PHE A 434 -3.71 -15.91 17.46
C PHE A 434 -2.71 -15.74 16.31
N SER A 435 -3.20 -15.44 15.10
CA SER A 435 -2.39 -15.47 13.88
C SER A 435 -1.15 -14.57 13.88
N GLY A 436 -1.19 -13.48 14.64
CA GLY A 436 -0.06 -12.56 14.75
C GLY A 436 1.09 -13.05 15.62
N PHE A 437 0.91 -14.10 16.43
CA PHE A 437 1.96 -14.68 17.23
C PHE A 437 3.03 -15.32 16.35
N SER A 438 2.70 -16.39 15.65
CA SER A 438 3.66 -17.12 14.82
C SER A 438 4.38 -16.22 13.83
N SER A 439 3.62 -15.37 13.10
CA SER A 439 4.20 -14.50 12.08
C SER A 439 5.14 -13.42 12.64
N LYS A 440 4.84 -12.85 13.83
CA LYS A 440 5.68 -11.84 14.45
C LYS A 440 6.91 -12.46 15.13
N ASP A 441 6.74 -13.62 15.73
CA ASP A 441 7.82 -14.38 16.36
C ASP A 441 8.90 -14.75 15.35
N GLU A 442 8.51 -15.23 14.18
CA GLU A 442 9.43 -15.53 13.09
C GLU A 442 10.18 -14.28 12.58
N ILE A 443 9.52 -13.10 12.53
CA ILE A 443 10.20 -11.82 12.22
C ILE A 443 11.25 -11.49 13.28
N ILE A 444 10.91 -11.63 14.57
CA ILE A 444 11.82 -11.32 15.66
C ILE A 444 12.99 -12.30 15.66
N THR A 445 12.75 -13.59 15.38
CA THR A 445 13.80 -14.60 15.22
C THR A 445 14.76 -14.22 14.10
N ALA A 446 14.25 -13.87 12.92
CA ALA A 446 15.09 -13.39 11.82
C ALA A 446 15.92 -12.14 12.19
N CYS A 447 15.34 -11.23 12.98
CA CYS A 447 16.07 -10.05 13.48
C CYS A 447 17.17 -10.40 14.47
N PHE A 448 16.97 -11.40 15.35
CA PHE A 448 18.02 -11.90 16.26
C PHE A 448 19.14 -12.61 15.52
N GLU A 449 18.82 -13.40 14.50
CA GLU A 449 19.81 -14.04 13.64
C GLU A 449 20.67 -13.01 12.88
N TYR A 450 20.05 -11.92 12.42
CA TYR A 450 20.79 -10.83 11.79
C TYR A 450 21.70 -10.08 12.77
N SER A 451 21.15 -9.65 13.92
CA SER A 451 21.89 -8.94 14.96
C SER A 451 21.11 -8.94 16.28
N PRO A 452 21.76 -9.22 17.43
CA PRO A 452 21.12 -9.09 18.74
C PRO A 452 20.52 -7.70 18.99
N LEU A 453 21.17 -6.64 18.49
CA LEU A 453 20.66 -5.28 18.61
C LEU A 453 19.32 -5.10 17.86
N CYS A 454 19.23 -5.59 16.63
CA CYS A 454 18.02 -5.55 15.82
C CYS A 454 16.90 -6.37 16.49
N GLY A 455 17.22 -7.59 16.98
CA GLY A 455 16.26 -8.44 17.68
C GLY A 455 15.66 -7.76 18.92
N TRP A 456 16.48 -7.19 19.80
CA TRP A 456 16.00 -6.48 20.99
C TRP A 456 15.26 -5.19 20.65
N TRP A 457 15.70 -4.48 19.61
CA TRP A 457 15.00 -3.28 19.12
C TRP A 457 13.58 -3.62 18.67
N MET A 458 13.42 -4.63 17.82
CA MET A 458 12.12 -5.04 17.32
C MET A 458 11.23 -5.67 18.41
N THR A 459 11.82 -6.39 19.37
CA THR A 459 11.11 -6.86 20.56
C THR A 459 10.57 -5.71 21.41
N GLY A 460 11.36 -4.65 21.59
CA GLY A 460 10.91 -3.42 22.25
C GLY A 460 9.73 -2.75 21.54
N VAL A 461 9.75 -2.69 20.21
CA VAL A 461 8.64 -2.17 19.41
C VAL A 461 7.40 -3.08 19.51
N ALA A 462 7.57 -4.41 19.59
CA ALA A 462 6.48 -5.35 19.83
C ALA A 462 5.83 -5.13 21.21
N ALA A 463 6.63 -4.87 22.25
CA ALA A 463 6.14 -4.48 23.57
C ALA A 463 5.29 -3.21 23.54
N MET A 464 5.77 -2.17 22.84
CA MET A 464 5.01 -0.93 22.64
C MET A 464 3.70 -1.19 21.87
N THR A 465 3.73 -2.11 20.89
CA THR A 465 2.52 -2.50 20.13
C THR A 465 1.45 -3.08 21.05
N ALA A 466 1.83 -4.05 21.90
CA ALA A 466 0.92 -4.63 22.88
C ALA A 466 0.36 -3.57 23.84
N PHE A 467 1.22 -2.65 24.30
CA PHE A 467 0.83 -1.58 25.22
C PHE A 467 -0.20 -0.62 24.60
N TYR A 468 0.07 -0.02 23.44
CA TYR A 468 -0.85 0.98 22.88
C TYR A 468 -2.15 0.37 22.37
N MET A 469 -2.13 -0.89 21.88
CA MET A 469 -3.36 -1.57 21.48
C MET A 469 -4.29 -1.87 22.66
N PHE A 470 -3.74 -2.28 23.81
CA PHE A 470 -4.53 -2.48 25.00
C PHE A 470 -4.91 -1.17 25.70
N ARG A 471 -4.09 -0.12 25.59
CA ARG A 471 -4.51 1.25 25.94
C ARG A 471 -5.76 1.66 25.14
N LEU A 472 -5.74 1.44 23.82
CA LEU A 472 -6.88 1.72 22.94
C LEU A 472 -8.11 0.87 23.35
N TYR A 473 -7.93 -0.44 23.53
CA TYR A 473 -8.99 -1.36 23.92
C TYR A 473 -9.65 -0.98 25.24
N TYR A 474 -8.87 -0.66 26.27
CA TYR A 474 -9.43 -0.27 27.57
C TYR A 474 -10.10 1.10 27.52
N GLY A 475 -9.57 2.04 26.78
CA GLY A 475 -10.19 3.36 26.60
C GLY A 475 -11.56 3.31 25.94
N ILE A 476 -11.80 2.33 25.06
CA ILE A 476 -13.07 2.17 24.34
C ILE A 476 -14.08 1.33 25.11
N PHE A 477 -13.69 0.14 25.54
CA PHE A 477 -14.64 -0.87 26.05
C PHE A 477 -14.75 -0.89 27.57
N TRP A 478 -13.78 -0.32 28.26
CA TRP A 478 -13.76 -0.22 29.72
C TRP A 478 -13.85 1.26 30.13
N GLY A 479 -12.97 1.82 30.85
CA GLY A 479 -12.91 3.23 31.18
C GLY A 479 -14.21 3.86 31.73
N THR A 480 -14.23 5.18 31.77
CA THR A 480 -15.40 5.96 32.24
C THR A 480 -16.39 6.15 31.09
N GLU A 481 -17.62 5.74 31.30
CA GLU A 481 -18.72 5.95 30.36
C GLU A 481 -19.04 7.45 30.23
N ASN A 482 -19.14 7.96 29.01
CA ASN A 482 -19.58 9.32 28.77
C ASN A 482 -21.12 9.40 28.83
N LYS A 483 -21.64 9.58 30.02
CA LYS A 483 -23.09 9.57 30.29
C LYS A 483 -23.85 10.70 29.59
N GLU A 484 -23.22 11.84 29.36
CA GLU A 484 -23.88 12.97 28.66
C GLU A 484 -24.11 12.63 27.18
N LEU A 485 -23.09 12.06 26.52
CA LEU A 485 -23.20 11.65 25.12
C LEU A 485 -24.17 10.47 24.97
N HIS A 486 -24.08 9.49 25.87
CA HIS A 486 -24.93 8.29 25.87
C HIS A 486 -26.40 8.58 26.23
N ALA A 487 -26.70 9.66 26.94
CA ALA A 487 -28.05 10.12 27.20
C ALA A 487 -28.76 10.65 25.96
N HIS A 488 -28.00 11.26 25.02
CA HIS A 488 -28.54 11.75 23.75
C HIS A 488 -28.57 10.67 22.66
N HIS A 489 -27.62 9.74 22.68
CA HIS A 489 -27.52 8.62 21.76
C HIS A 489 -27.07 7.37 22.51
N THR A 490 -27.99 6.47 22.82
CA THR A 490 -27.64 5.16 23.40
C THR A 490 -26.89 4.32 22.38
N PRO A 491 -25.61 3.99 22.63
CA PRO A 491 -24.86 3.10 21.75
C PRO A 491 -25.58 1.76 21.59
N HIS A 492 -25.57 1.19 20.40
CA HIS A 492 -26.14 -0.11 20.12
C HIS A 492 -25.23 -0.90 19.17
N GLU A 493 -25.41 -2.22 19.13
CA GLU A 493 -24.64 -3.07 18.22
C GLU A 493 -24.99 -2.74 16.76
N SER A 494 -23.99 -2.83 15.91
CA SER A 494 -24.14 -2.58 14.47
C SER A 494 -24.97 -3.66 13.77
N PRO A 495 -25.61 -3.35 12.62
CA PRO A 495 -26.41 -4.32 11.88
C PRO A 495 -25.58 -5.53 11.38
N ALA A 496 -26.27 -6.63 11.06
CA ALA A 496 -25.63 -7.89 10.64
C ALA A 496 -24.68 -7.73 9.44
N THR A 497 -24.96 -6.80 8.51
CA THR A 497 -24.07 -6.49 7.38
C THR A 497 -22.71 -5.96 7.82
N MET A 498 -22.63 -5.32 8.97
CA MET A 498 -21.38 -4.80 9.53
C MET A 498 -20.72 -5.81 10.49
N THR A 499 -21.49 -6.55 11.29
CA THR A 499 -20.95 -7.53 12.26
C THR A 499 -20.50 -8.83 11.62
N PHE A 500 -21.11 -9.27 10.51
CA PHE A 500 -20.70 -10.48 9.79
C PHE A 500 -19.24 -10.45 9.35
N PRO A 501 -18.74 -9.38 8.68
CA PRO A 501 -17.32 -9.28 8.33
C PRO A 501 -16.39 -9.33 9.54
N LEU A 502 -16.76 -8.73 10.67
CA LEU A 502 -15.97 -8.79 11.90
C LEU A 502 -15.83 -10.22 12.42
N VAL A 503 -16.94 -10.95 12.49
CA VAL A 503 -16.95 -12.34 12.95
C VAL A 503 -16.14 -13.22 12.01
N PHE A 504 -16.34 -13.09 10.69
CA PHE A 504 -15.60 -13.86 9.68
C PHE A 504 -14.09 -13.65 9.81
N LEU A 505 -13.62 -12.39 9.82
CA LEU A 505 -12.20 -12.07 9.94
C LEU A 505 -11.60 -12.55 11.27
N SER A 506 -12.38 -12.49 12.36
CA SER A 506 -11.96 -13.00 13.65
C SER A 506 -11.79 -14.52 13.65
N ILE A 507 -12.71 -15.26 13.01
CA ILE A 507 -12.61 -16.72 12.86
C ILE A 507 -11.35 -17.08 12.08
N VAL A 508 -11.07 -16.39 10.97
CA VAL A 508 -9.84 -16.61 10.19
C VAL A 508 -8.60 -16.31 11.04
N THR A 509 -8.61 -15.20 11.80
CA THR A 509 -7.51 -14.82 12.68
C THR A 509 -7.21 -15.87 13.75
N VAL A 510 -8.23 -16.43 14.40
CA VAL A 510 -8.06 -17.50 15.40
C VAL A 510 -7.68 -18.81 14.71
N GLY A 511 -8.37 -19.18 13.63
CA GLY A 511 -8.13 -20.44 12.94
C GLY A 511 -6.69 -20.58 12.44
N VAL A 512 -6.18 -19.56 11.75
CA VAL A 512 -4.77 -19.52 11.32
C VAL A 512 -3.84 -19.56 12.52
N GLY A 513 -4.13 -18.79 13.57
CA GLY A 513 -3.29 -18.74 14.78
C GLY A 513 -3.20 -20.09 15.51
N VAL A 514 -4.31 -20.80 15.64
CA VAL A 514 -4.34 -22.13 16.27
C VAL A 514 -3.55 -23.13 15.43
N VAL A 515 -3.81 -23.18 14.13
CA VAL A 515 -3.15 -24.15 13.22
C VAL A 515 -1.64 -23.90 13.18
N THR A 516 -1.19 -22.67 13.02
CA THR A 516 0.25 -22.39 12.91
C THR A 516 0.97 -22.51 14.26
N THR A 517 0.34 -22.13 15.37
CA THR A 517 0.95 -22.30 16.70
C THR A 517 1.07 -23.78 17.06
N LEU A 518 0.03 -24.58 16.88
CA LEU A 518 0.09 -26.03 17.09
C LEU A 518 1.05 -26.70 16.11
N GLY A 519 1.05 -26.27 14.86
CA GLY A 519 1.97 -26.76 13.83
C GLY A 519 3.43 -26.56 14.19
N GLY A 520 3.78 -25.40 14.74
CA GLY A 520 5.13 -25.10 15.23
C GLY A 520 5.53 -25.94 16.45
N PHE A 521 4.61 -26.17 17.39
CA PHE A 521 4.88 -27.03 18.56
C PHE A 521 4.93 -28.51 18.23
N CYS A 522 4.21 -28.97 17.21
CA CYS A 522 4.09 -30.38 16.83
C CYS A 522 4.93 -30.72 15.58
N ASP A 523 5.74 -29.80 15.07
CA ASP A 523 6.54 -29.93 13.84
C ASP A 523 5.73 -30.37 12.60
N TRP A 524 4.52 -29.81 12.44
CA TRP A 524 3.67 -30.10 11.28
C TRP A 524 4.15 -29.30 10.07
N SER A 525 4.88 -29.95 9.18
CA SER A 525 5.43 -29.30 7.97
C SER A 525 4.34 -28.66 7.09
N TRP A 526 3.15 -29.27 7.02
CA TRP A 526 2.01 -28.76 6.25
C TRP A 526 1.39 -27.48 6.83
N ALA A 527 1.54 -27.24 8.14
CA ALA A 527 1.06 -26.04 8.82
C ALA A 527 2.03 -24.85 8.69
N SER A 528 3.26 -25.10 8.20
CA SER A 528 4.23 -24.03 7.96
C SER A 528 3.83 -23.21 6.74
N PHE A 529 3.77 -21.88 6.90
CA PHE A 529 3.52 -20.96 5.78
C PHE A 529 4.62 -21.05 4.72
N GLY A 530 5.86 -21.38 5.12
CA GLY A 530 6.97 -21.62 4.23
C GLY A 530 6.78 -22.81 3.28
N SER A 531 5.81 -23.72 3.56
CA SER A 531 5.43 -24.77 2.62
C SER A 531 4.72 -24.22 1.38
N ILE A 532 4.15 -23.01 1.46
CA ILE A 532 3.40 -22.36 0.40
C ILE A 532 4.21 -21.20 -0.22
N VAL A 533 4.83 -20.36 0.61
CA VAL A 533 5.56 -19.17 0.18
C VAL A 533 6.96 -19.18 0.79
N SER A 534 7.98 -19.24 -0.05
CA SER A 534 9.40 -19.18 0.32
C SER A 534 10.21 -18.42 -0.73
N ALA A 535 11.36 -17.88 -0.34
CA ALA A 535 12.24 -17.14 -1.25
C ALA A 535 12.84 -18.03 -2.35
N ALA A 536 13.14 -19.29 -2.04
CA ALA A 536 13.66 -20.25 -2.99
C ALA A 536 12.60 -20.94 -3.83
N GLY A 537 11.30 -20.70 -3.57
CA GLY A 537 10.20 -21.41 -4.21
C GLY A 537 10.01 -22.86 -3.75
N THR A 538 10.97 -23.44 -3.05
CA THR A 538 10.92 -24.78 -2.45
C THR A 538 10.24 -24.73 -1.08
N ALA A 539 9.72 -25.88 -0.62
CA ALA A 539 9.11 -25.96 0.72
C ALA A 539 10.15 -25.64 1.79
N TYR A 540 9.82 -24.68 2.64
CA TYR A 540 10.62 -24.27 3.77
C TYR A 540 9.87 -24.56 5.08
N THR A 541 10.48 -25.35 5.94
CA THR A 541 9.91 -25.65 7.26
C THR A 541 10.58 -24.77 8.30
N VAL A 542 9.80 -23.98 9.01
CA VAL A 542 10.31 -23.13 10.08
C VAL A 542 10.54 -23.98 11.32
N HIS A 543 11.74 -23.91 11.85
CA HIS A 543 12.04 -24.43 13.19
C HIS A 543 11.71 -23.34 14.21
N PHE A 544 10.75 -23.66 15.06
CA PHE A 544 10.31 -22.77 16.11
C PHE A 544 11.42 -22.55 17.15
N ASP A 545 11.83 -21.31 17.43
CA ASP A 545 12.76 -20.99 18.50
C ASP A 545 12.00 -20.78 19.83
N PRO A 546 12.07 -21.75 20.77
CA PRO A 546 11.33 -21.64 22.03
C PRO A 546 11.80 -20.48 22.92
N GLN A 547 13.05 -20.03 22.78
CA GLN A 547 13.59 -18.94 23.62
C GLN A 547 13.04 -17.59 23.15
N VAL A 548 13.04 -17.34 21.83
CA VAL A 548 12.48 -16.11 21.25
C VAL A 548 10.99 -16.07 21.52
N ALA A 549 10.26 -17.16 21.29
CA ALA A 549 8.83 -17.25 21.50
C ALA A 549 8.42 -17.05 22.96
N ALA A 550 9.13 -17.65 23.90
CA ALA A 550 8.86 -17.44 25.32
C ALA A 550 9.15 -15.99 25.73
N THR A 551 10.26 -15.42 25.25
CA THR A 551 10.66 -14.04 25.55
C THR A 551 9.66 -13.04 25.00
N SER A 552 9.28 -13.16 23.72
CA SER A 552 8.31 -12.27 23.06
C SER A 552 6.93 -12.35 23.72
N THR A 553 6.48 -13.56 24.07
CA THR A 553 5.20 -13.79 24.79
C THR A 553 5.21 -13.17 26.18
N VAL A 554 6.25 -13.39 26.98
CA VAL A 554 6.35 -12.81 28.32
C VAL A 554 6.33 -11.28 28.27
N ILE A 555 7.10 -10.70 27.36
CA ILE A 555 7.15 -9.24 27.17
C ILE A 555 5.79 -8.69 26.73
N ALA A 556 5.08 -9.38 25.82
CA ALA A 556 3.74 -8.99 25.39
C ALA A 556 2.75 -9.04 26.55
N ILE A 557 2.75 -10.12 27.37
CA ILE A 557 1.89 -10.25 28.55
C ILE A 557 2.18 -9.17 29.59
N LEU A 558 3.46 -8.89 29.88
CA LEU A 558 3.84 -7.82 30.80
C LEU A 558 3.39 -6.44 30.30
N SER A 559 3.49 -6.18 28.99
CA SER A 559 3.03 -4.93 28.38
C SER A 559 1.50 -4.80 28.46
N ILE A 560 0.75 -5.87 28.23
CA ILE A 560 -0.70 -5.92 28.41
C ILE A 560 -1.06 -5.71 29.86
N ALA A 561 -0.38 -6.37 30.81
CA ALA A 561 -0.62 -6.21 32.24
C ALA A 561 -0.38 -4.75 32.68
N LEU A 562 0.68 -4.12 32.19
CA LEU A 562 0.97 -2.71 32.42
C LEU A 562 -0.15 -1.81 31.87
N ALA A 563 -0.58 -2.02 30.64
CA ALA A 563 -1.69 -1.27 30.04
C ALA A 563 -3.00 -1.50 30.83
N THR A 564 -3.25 -2.73 31.29
CA THR A 564 -4.41 -3.07 32.14
C THR A 564 -4.38 -2.31 33.46
N TYR A 565 -3.24 -2.31 34.12
CA TYR A 565 -3.05 -1.61 35.40
C TYR A 565 -3.26 -0.09 35.29
N ILE A 566 -2.84 0.51 34.18
CA ILE A 566 -2.93 1.97 33.96
C ILE A 566 -4.33 2.39 33.49
N TYR A 567 -4.96 1.64 32.54
CA TYR A 567 -6.11 2.14 31.77
C TYR A 567 -7.44 1.42 32.00
N LYS A 568 -7.48 0.27 32.68
CA LYS A 568 -8.73 -0.49 32.88
C LYS A 568 -9.71 0.20 33.83
N GLY A 569 -9.22 0.99 34.79
CA GLY A 569 -10.03 1.66 35.81
C GLY A 569 -10.83 2.84 35.27
N GLU A 570 -11.94 3.18 35.94
CA GLU A 570 -12.71 4.39 35.64
C GLU A 570 -11.87 5.67 35.88
N LYS A 571 -11.10 5.71 36.95
CA LYS A 571 -10.11 6.76 37.21
C LYS A 571 -8.73 6.27 36.80
N GLN A 572 -7.98 7.09 36.09
CA GLN A 572 -6.66 6.74 35.54
C GLN A 572 -5.53 7.58 36.20
N PRO A 573 -5.37 7.54 37.54
CA PRO A 573 -4.48 8.43 38.26
C PRO A 573 -3.00 8.29 37.86
N ILE A 574 -2.61 7.09 37.40
CA ILE A 574 -1.24 6.83 36.93
C ILE A 574 -1.00 7.51 35.58
N ALA A 575 -1.96 7.43 34.67
CA ALA A 575 -1.87 8.11 33.37
C ALA A 575 -1.80 9.62 33.57
N ASP A 576 -2.63 10.18 34.45
CA ASP A 576 -2.65 11.62 34.77
C ASP A 576 -1.31 12.05 35.39
N LYS A 577 -0.76 11.24 36.32
CA LYS A 577 0.54 11.51 36.93
C LYS A 577 1.68 11.46 35.91
N LEU A 578 1.68 10.48 35.01
CA LEU A 578 2.69 10.39 33.95
C LEU A 578 2.60 11.59 33.00
N TYR A 579 1.40 11.99 32.62
CA TYR A 579 1.18 13.18 31.82
C TYR A 579 1.69 14.45 32.52
N ALA A 580 1.41 14.60 33.80
CA ALA A 580 1.88 15.75 34.59
C ALA A 580 3.42 15.75 34.75
N THR A 581 4.05 14.56 34.81
CA THR A 581 5.51 14.42 34.98
C THR A 581 6.25 14.66 33.67
N PHE A 582 5.72 14.18 32.54
CA PHE A 582 6.38 14.26 31.23
C PHE A 582 5.57 14.99 30.15
N PRO A 583 5.09 16.23 30.40
CA PRO A 583 4.17 16.92 29.48
C PRO A 583 4.82 17.27 28.14
N ARG A 584 6.14 17.53 28.12
CA ARG A 584 6.89 17.82 26.89
C ARG A 584 7.01 16.61 25.99
N LEU A 585 7.35 15.44 26.55
CA LEU A 585 7.48 14.18 25.81
C LEU A 585 6.14 13.76 25.22
N HIS A 586 5.06 13.83 26.02
CA HIS A 586 3.71 13.56 25.53
C HIS A 586 3.32 14.50 24.39
N ARG A 587 3.56 15.81 24.53
CA ARG A 587 3.27 16.81 23.48
C ARG A 587 4.04 16.52 22.19
N TRP A 588 5.32 16.13 22.28
CA TRP A 588 6.13 15.77 21.13
C TRP A 588 5.55 14.56 20.40
N ALA A 589 5.26 13.47 21.11
CA ALA A 589 4.66 12.28 20.53
C ALA A 589 3.26 12.56 19.97
N TYR A 590 2.41 13.30 20.69
CA TYR A 590 1.07 13.71 20.24
C TYR A 590 1.13 14.55 18.96
N LYS A 591 2.08 15.49 18.87
CA LYS A 591 2.36 16.33 17.70
C LYS A 591 3.21 15.63 16.64
N ARG A 592 3.31 14.29 16.68
CA ARG A 592 4.07 13.49 15.70
C ARG A 592 5.51 13.97 15.53
N PHE A 593 6.15 14.40 16.63
CA PHE A 593 7.49 15.00 16.67
C PHE A 593 7.65 16.22 15.74
N TYR A 594 6.58 16.95 15.51
CA TYR A 594 6.53 18.15 14.67
C TYR A 594 6.95 17.92 13.21
N MET A 595 6.78 16.70 12.72
CA MET A 595 7.16 16.38 11.33
C MET A 595 6.30 17.12 10.31
N ASP A 596 5.00 17.32 10.57
CA ASP A 596 4.13 18.09 9.69
C ASP A 596 4.59 19.55 9.58
N GLU A 597 5.04 20.16 10.69
CA GLU A 597 5.57 21.53 10.72
C GLU A 597 6.90 21.63 9.94
N VAL A 598 7.78 20.62 10.05
CA VAL A 598 9.02 20.56 9.25
C VAL A 598 8.69 20.49 7.75
N TYR A 599 7.75 19.65 7.35
CA TYR A 599 7.32 19.57 5.95
C TYR A 599 6.71 20.86 5.44
N GLN A 600 5.86 21.52 6.23
CA GLN A 600 5.29 22.81 5.89
C GLN A 600 6.37 23.88 5.75
N PHE A 601 7.35 23.89 6.64
CA PHE A 601 8.48 24.81 6.55
C PHE A 601 9.27 24.59 5.25
N VAL A 602 9.63 23.33 4.93
CA VAL A 602 10.35 22.99 3.70
C VAL A 602 9.52 23.39 2.48
N THR A 603 8.23 23.04 2.44
CA THR A 603 7.36 23.34 1.30
C THR A 603 7.17 24.83 1.10
N HIS A 604 6.74 25.57 2.14
CA HIS A 604 6.38 26.98 1.99
C HIS A 604 7.57 27.93 2.00
N LYS A 605 8.59 27.65 2.85
CA LYS A 605 9.72 28.57 3.00
C LYS A 605 10.87 28.29 2.05
N ILE A 606 11.03 27.01 1.62
CA ILE A 606 12.15 26.63 0.74
C ILE A 606 11.61 26.40 -0.68
N LEU A 607 10.74 25.40 -0.89
CA LEU A 607 10.33 25.01 -2.26
C LEU A 607 9.51 26.10 -2.96
N PHE A 608 8.48 26.67 -2.31
CA PHE A 608 7.67 27.72 -2.94
C PHE A 608 8.47 29.00 -3.15
N ARG A 609 9.36 29.35 -2.21
CA ARG A 609 10.10 30.61 -2.30
C ARG A 609 11.25 30.55 -3.32
N TYR A 610 12.02 29.44 -3.30
CA TYR A 610 13.28 29.38 -4.06
C TYR A 610 13.20 28.52 -5.33
N VAL A 611 12.15 27.71 -5.50
CA VAL A 611 11.94 26.88 -6.68
C VAL A 611 10.71 27.34 -7.44
N SER A 612 9.51 27.29 -6.81
CA SER A 612 8.27 27.53 -7.56
C SER A 612 8.14 28.96 -8.06
N ARG A 613 8.48 29.98 -7.25
CA ARG A 613 8.41 31.38 -7.69
C ARG A 613 9.39 31.73 -8.82
N PRO A 614 10.67 31.34 -8.81
CA PRO A 614 11.56 31.52 -9.95
C PRO A 614 11.07 30.81 -11.21
N VAL A 615 10.60 29.58 -11.09
CA VAL A 615 10.03 28.82 -12.21
C VAL A 615 8.79 29.53 -12.78
N GLN A 616 7.86 29.97 -11.92
CA GLN A 616 6.71 30.77 -12.33
C GLN A 616 7.13 32.05 -13.03
N TRP A 617 8.14 32.76 -12.52
CA TRP A 617 8.66 33.97 -13.14
C TRP A 617 9.25 33.69 -14.53
N ILE A 618 9.99 32.59 -14.68
CA ILE A 618 10.51 32.17 -16.00
C ILE A 618 9.37 31.87 -16.96
N ASP A 619 8.37 31.13 -16.53
CA ASP A 619 7.22 30.78 -17.34
C ASP A 619 6.43 32.04 -17.76
N GLU A 620 6.07 32.90 -16.82
CA GLU A 620 5.27 34.10 -17.10
C GLU A 620 6.05 35.20 -17.89
N LYS A 621 7.33 35.40 -17.56
CA LYS A 621 8.08 36.54 -18.12
C LYS A 621 8.96 36.17 -19.31
N ILE A 622 9.52 34.96 -19.34
CA ILE A 622 10.40 34.54 -20.43
C ILE A 622 9.58 33.77 -21.46
N ILE A 623 8.90 32.66 -21.08
CA ILE A 623 8.22 31.81 -22.05
C ILE A 623 7.02 32.53 -22.65
N ASN A 624 6.08 32.99 -21.80
CA ASN A 624 4.90 33.72 -22.28
C ASN A 624 5.30 35.05 -22.92
N GLY A 625 6.30 35.77 -22.36
CA GLY A 625 6.83 36.98 -22.94
C GLY A 625 7.42 36.78 -24.34
N LEU A 626 8.09 35.64 -24.60
CA LEU A 626 8.61 35.30 -25.95
C LEU A 626 7.45 34.98 -26.91
N ILE A 627 6.43 34.26 -26.46
CA ILE A 627 5.24 33.98 -27.26
C ILE A 627 4.51 35.27 -27.62
N ASP A 628 4.27 36.15 -26.65
CA ASP A 628 3.66 37.46 -26.85
C ASP A 628 4.48 38.35 -27.80
N PHE A 629 5.82 38.32 -27.67
CA PHE A 629 6.71 39.03 -28.56
C PHE A 629 6.62 38.51 -30.01
N THR A 630 6.55 37.19 -30.18
CA THR A 630 6.39 36.61 -31.54
C THR A 630 5.01 36.96 -32.15
N ALA A 631 3.96 36.94 -31.33
CA ALA A 631 2.63 37.35 -31.75
C ALA A 631 2.59 38.85 -32.09
N TRP A 632 3.20 39.71 -31.28
CA TRP A 632 3.36 41.12 -31.55
C TRP A 632 4.12 41.37 -32.85
N GLY A 633 5.27 40.69 -33.05
CA GLY A 633 6.10 40.80 -34.25
C GLY A 633 5.32 40.38 -35.51
N ALA A 634 4.55 39.30 -35.42
CA ALA A 634 3.68 38.89 -36.55
C ALA A 634 2.59 39.92 -36.88
N ASN A 635 1.95 40.50 -35.84
CA ASN A 635 0.96 41.56 -36.03
C ASN A 635 1.59 42.83 -36.62
N GLU A 636 2.73 43.26 -36.10
CA GLU A 636 3.43 44.45 -36.60
C GLU A 636 3.87 44.28 -38.03
N ALA A 637 4.45 43.07 -38.38
CA ALA A 637 4.73 42.73 -39.74
C ALA A 637 3.51 42.74 -40.64
N GLY A 638 2.40 42.21 -40.15
CA GLY A 638 1.10 42.22 -40.82
C GLY A 638 0.59 43.64 -41.12
N GLU A 639 0.62 44.56 -40.12
CA GLU A 639 0.21 45.95 -40.27
C GLU A 639 1.19 46.71 -41.20
N THR A 640 2.47 46.39 -41.23
CA THR A 640 3.45 46.97 -42.11
C THR A 640 3.24 46.54 -43.57
N ILE A 641 2.83 45.28 -43.79
CA ILE A 641 2.58 44.75 -45.13
C ILE A 641 1.18 45.15 -45.65
N ARG A 642 0.22 45.38 -44.79
CA ARG A 642 -1.15 45.71 -45.12
C ARG A 642 -1.31 46.88 -46.10
N PRO A 643 -0.55 48.00 -46.00
CA PRO A 643 -0.63 49.11 -46.96
C PRO A 643 -0.20 48.71 -48.39
N TRP A 644 0.55 47.60 -48.54
CA TRP A 644 0.99 47.11 -49.87
C TRP A 644 -0.19 46.45 -50.61
N GLN A 645 -1.24 46.08 -49.94
CA GLN A 645 -2.48 45.56 -50.49
C GLN A 645 -3.42 46.73 -50.85
N SER A 646 -3.04 47.51 -51.84
CA SER A 646 -3.79 48.71 -52.25
C SER A 646 -5.13 48.43 -52.94
N GLY A 647 -5.42 47.19 -53.33
CA GLY A 647 -6.61 46.82 -54.13
C GLY A 647 -6.53 47.24 -55.61
N ASP A 648 -5.47 47.92 -56.05
CA ASP A 648 -5.28 48.33 -57.43
C ASP A 648 -4.59 47.22 -58.22
N VAL A 649 -5.29 46.65 -59.18
CA VAL A 649 -4.83 45.56 -60.05
C VAL A 649 -3.57 45.95 -60.83
N ARG A 650 -3.42 47.25 -61.19
CA ARG A 650 -2.26 47.75 -61.90
C ARG A 650 -0.97 47.64 -61.05
N GLN A 651 -1.09 48.00 -59.79
CA GLN A 651 0.01 47.87 -58.82
C GLN A 651 0.42 46.41 -58.61
N TYR A 652 -0.52 45.50 -58.49
CA TYR A 652 -0.23 44.08 -58.38
C TYR A 652 0.45 43.52 -59.63
N ALA A 653 0.01 43.96 -60.83
CA ALA A 653 0.65 43.56 -62.07
C ALA A 653 2.13 44.03 -62.14
N VAL A 654 2.43 45.25 -61.66
CA VAL A 654 3.80 45.78 -61.59
C VAL A 654 4.65 44.95 -60.61
N TRP A 655 4.11 44.68 -59.41
CA TRP A 655 4.83 43.84 -58.42
C TRP A 655 5.05 42.43 -58.91
N PHE A 656 4.09 41.82 -59.58
CA PHE A 656 4.23 40.49 -60.17
C PHE A 656 5.34 40.45 -61.24
N ILE A 657 5.32 41.41 -62.18
CA ILE A 657 6.33 41.50 -63.23
C ILE A 657 7.72 41.74 -62.63
N THR A 658 7.83 42.70 -61.72
CA THR A 658 9.08 43.01 -61.04
C THR A 658 9.64 41.81 -60.25
N GLY A 659 8.80 41.10 -59.53
CA GLY A 659 9.17 39.88 -58.78
C GLY A 659 9.61 38.76 -59.71
N THR A 660 8.90 38.55 -60.82
CA THR A 660 9.28 37.54 -61.82
C THR A 660 10.62 37.85 -62.47
N VAL A 661 10.86 39.12 -62.85
CA VAL A 661 12.12 39.55 -63.40
C VAL A 661 13.27 39.40 -62.39
N ALA A 662 13.04 39.81 -61.13
CA ALA A 662 14.02 39.66 -60.06
C ALA A 662 14.39 38.17 -59.81
N LEU A 663 13.35 37.30 -59.77
CA LEU A 663 13.56 35.85 -59.57
C LEU A 663 14.31 35.21 -60.74
N THR A 664 13.98 35.65 -61.97
CA THR A 664 14.65 35.19 -63.20
C THR A 664 16.11 35.62 -63.20
N LEU A 665 16.40 36.88 -62.86
CA LEU A 665 17.77 37.36 -62.71
C LEU A 665 18.57 36.63 -61.63
N LEU A 666 17.91 36.36 -60.49
CA LEU A 666 18.52 35.61 -59.41
C LEU A 666 18.87 34.17 -59.84
N LEU A 667 17.95 33.52 -60.56
CA LEU A 667 18.18 32.17 -61.11
C LEU A 667 19.22 32.12 -62.21
N LEU A 668 19.47 33.24 -62.96
CA LEU A 668 20.53 33.34 -63.95
C LEU A 668 21.89 33.67 -63.35
N CYS A 669 21.93 34.21 -62.15
CA CYS A 669 23.13 34.50 -61.36
C CYS A 669 23.59 33.40 -60.41
N LEU A 670 22.70 32.43 -60.10
CA LEU A 670 23.02 31.18 -59.40
C LEU A 670 23.40 30.08 -60.39
#